data_1a08ff66bda8fe9c24a8c568807f35dc
#
_entry.id   1a08ff66bda8fe9c24a8c568807f35dc
#
_cell.length_a   1.000
_cell.length_b   1.000
_cell.length_c   1.000
_cell.angle_alpha   90.00
_cell.angle_beta   90.00
_cell.angle_gamma   90.00
#
_symmetry.space_group_name_H-M   'P 1'
#
loop_
_entity.id
_entity.type
_entity.pdbx_description
1 polymer ?
#
loop_
_entity_poly.entity_id
_entity_poly.type
_entity_poly.pdbx_seq_one_letter_code
_entity_poly.pdbx_strand_id
1 'polypeptide(L)'
;MSPPPAKTLSPQELAKLESAFNSDPGSDAYRPLAEAYLAAGRFMEAMVVCKKGVKAHPNRPDPRLLLARVYSEQGKDKKALDELQGALGVAPSDRTVLRALAAVQMRSGDATSGKATLQKVWDLDPKDPETAAAFAQWKLEPPRPPPPDPPPAPAPVAGRPGPPRLGEVPAGAGPQARTRSVNGMPVQQRTAPPRIEHDDDEVARAPVTKGHATRFILSVVAAVAIIGGWYGYGQWKAARDVRLKKSLKEASEQLRHDSFASYKKATDAATAALDIDPKSALAHGYLAYAYAIRWGEHGDGDDARRLAEEHLASVRRLGDQDSRFADAAEALLAAYSGKSTQALATLESKVKALDEKGQISAFLYLTQGIIQMQVGDLERARESLEKAQQAAPSDPRVYSALGTLHRRRGDARTADQNYGFALRYEKDHPESLLGRALLALDSDNALAFPAAAANLKKLLDADPPPSPRQLAVAHLARALLVSRVQLAIAGLPADAGKRLAEAALVPADRAAATALAAKEDEEGFALDRTNPELHLLRGKRLLVEGQTDAAVREMREAVKADPSRAQAYVDLARALMQKPDGARDAEEALTTAIRTMGESPRLMVMLGQVYSRQGRLDEAAAQYTKALADGKSKNPDARLQLGIVYREKKDYPKSVDQLTRASQEFIGQGSRIAESLTELGRTYDLQGDRTHADEAFRRSLETDPGAADTYFFYARFLGADRRSREKARITAAKYLELEPRGEHAAEAQNLAR
;
A
#
# COMPACT_ATOMS: atom_id res chain seq x y z
N MET A 1 -16.42 -10.49 34.50
CA MET A 1 -17.65 -9.89 33.94
C MET A 1 -17.21 -9.10 32.71
N SER A 2 -17.67 -9.47 31.54
CA SER A 2 -17.47 -8.66 30.32
C SER A 2 -18.16 -7.31 30.56
N PRO A 3 -17.56 -6.20 30.04
CA PRO A 3 -18.22 -4.90 30.11
C PRO A 3 -19.59 -5.00 29.42
N PRO A 4 -20.58 -4.21 29.85
CA PRO A 4 -21.91 -4.24 29.25
C PRO A 4 -21.77 -3.99 27.72
N PRO A 5 -22.60 -4.65 26.90
CA PRO A 5 -22.52 -4.46 25.45
C PRO A 5 -22.75 -2.98 25.16
N ALA A 6 -21.78 -2.37 24.48
CA ALA A 6 -21.89 -1.00 24.00
C ALA A 6 -23.18 -0.90 23.17
N LYS A 7 -24.04 0.07 23.50
CA LYS A 7 -25.26 0.33 22.72
C LYS A 7 -24.88 0.55 21.29
N THR A 8 -25.27 -0.36 20.40
CA THR A 8 -25.16 -0.16 18.97
C THR A 8 -26.03 1.03 18.59
N LEU A 9 -25.40 2.12 18.21
CA LEU A 9 -26.09 3.31 17.74
C LEU A 9 -26.87 2.98 16.46
N SER A 10 -28.03 3.56 16.28
CA SER A 10 -28.77 3.47 15.05
C SER A 10 -28.00 4.17 13.91
N PRO A 11 -28.21 3.78 12.63
CA PRO A 11 -27.56 4.45 11.49
C PRO A 11 -27.78 5.96 11.44
N GLN A 12 -28.94 6.44 11.94
CA GLN A 12 -29.24 7.87 12.00
C GLN A 12 -28.45 8.61 13.10
N GLU A 13 -28.24 7.98 14.25
CA GLU A 13 -27.42 8.54 15.32
C GLU A 13 -25.95 8.58 14.93
N LEU A 14 -25.46 7.54 14.25
CA LEU A 14 -24.10 7.49 13.73
C LEU A 14 -23.87 8.61 12.70
N ALA A 15 -24.80 8.80 11.75
CA ALA A 15 -24.71 9.88 10.77
C ALA A 15 -24.74 11.28 11.39
N LYS A 16 -25.47 11.47 12.47
CA LYS A 16 -25.46 12.74 13.25
C LYS A 16 -24.10 12.99 13.91
N LEU A 17 -23.48 11.96 14.50
CA LEU A 17 -22.16 12.09 15.11
C LEU A 17 -21.06 12.32 14.04
N GLU A 18 -21.15 11.65 12.90
CA GLU A 18 -20.26 11.87 11.76
C GLU A 18 -20.36 13.32 11.23
N SER A 19 -21.59 13.83 11.08
CA SER A 19 -21.83 15.22 10.68
C SER A 19 -21.29 16.22 11.69
N ALA A 20 -21.55 16.02 12.98
CA ALA A 20 -21.06 16.89 14.05
C ALA A 20 -19.52 16.89 14.09
N PHE A 21 -18.88 15.73 14.01
CA PHE A 21 -17.43 15.62 14.00
C PHE A 21 -16.78 16.20 12.74
N ASN A 22 -17.43 16.07 11.56
CA ASN A 22 -16.93 16.67 10.32
C ASN A 22 -17.06 18.20 10.30
N SER A 23 -18.10 18.74 10.95
CA SER A 23 -18.31 20.19 11.10
C SER A 23 -17.32 20.82 12.08
N ASP A 24 -17.01 20.13 13.19
CA ASP A 24 -16.02 20.56 14.18
C ASP A 24 -15.23 19.34 14.70
N PRO A 25 -14.08 19.04 14.09
CA PRO A 25 -13.19 17.96 14.56
C PRO A 25 -12.59 18.22 15.95
N GLY A 26 -12.70 19.43 16.49
CA GLY A 26 -12.28 19.81 17.84
C GLY A 26 -13.37 19.60 18.91
N SER A 27 -14.60 19.25 18.53
CA SER A 27 -15.67 18.93 19.45
C SER A 27 -15.48 17.60 20.17
N ASP A 28 -16.11 17.42 21.34
CA ASP A 28 -16.10 16.14 22.06
C ASP A 28 -16.83 14.99 21.33
N ALA A 29 -17.41 15.25 20.16
CA ALA A 29 -18.07 14.25 19.31
C ALA A 29 -17.14 13.11 18.86
N TYR A 30 -15.81 13.32 18.89
CA TYR A 30 -14.84 12.27 18.55
C TYR A 30 -14.98 11.04 19.46
N ARG A 31 -15.30 11.22 20.74
CA ARG A 31 -15.37 10.13 21.70
C ARG A 31 -16.50 9.16 21.42
N PRO A 32 -17.80 9.58 21.40
CA PRO A 32 -18.90 8.66 21.09
C PRO A 32 -18.82 8.09 19.67
N LEU A 33 -18.26 8.84 18.71
CA LEU A 33 -18.08 8.37 17.36
C LEU A 33 -17.00 7.26 17.28
N ALA A 34 -15.87 7.44 17.96
CA ALA A 34 -14.81 6.42 18.01
C ALA A 34 -15.26 5.16 18.73
N GLU A 35 -16.02 5.30 19.84
CA GLU A 35 -16.60 4.17 20.58
C GLU A 35 -17.63 3.41 19.72
N ALA A 36 -18.45 4.10 18.93
CA ALA A 36 -19.41 3.49 18.01
C ALA A 36 -18.70 2.71 16.89
N TYR A 37 -17.65 3.28 16.29
CA TYR A 37 -16.85 2.60 15.30
C TYR A 37 -16.10 1.39 15.85
N LEU A 38 -15.59 1.47 17.09
CA LEU A 38 -14.99 0.33 17.78
C LEU A 38 -16.01 -0.80 18.01
N ALA A 39 -17.20 -0.48 18.49
CA ALA A 39 -18.28 -1.44 18.71
C ALA A 39 -18.74 -2.11 17.40
N ALA A 40 -18.68 -1.38 16.28
CA ALA A 40 -19.00 -1.88 14.94
C ALA A 40 -17.83 -2.62 14.26
N GLY A 41 -16.66 -2.79 14.91
CA GLY A 41 -15.46 -3.39 14.30
C GLY A 41 -14.80 -2.53 13.22
N ARG A 42 -15.19 -1.26 13.08
CA ARG A 42 -14.69 -0.30 12.10
C ARG A 42 -13.41 0.37 12.62
N PHE A 43 -12.37 -0.42 12.83
CA PHE A 43 -11.13 0.02 13.51
C PHE A 43 -10.38 1.14 12.77
N MET A 44 -10.47 1.18 11.45
CA MET A 44 -9.77 2.21 10.65
C MET A 44 -10.40 3.58 10.84
N GLU A 45 -11.72 3.65 10.81
CA GLU A 45 -12.48 4.87 11.05
C GLU A 45 -12.32 5.34 12.50
N ALA A 46 -12.41 4.42 13.45
CA ALA A 46 -12.14 4.71 14.86
C ALA A 46 -10.74 5.32 15.04
N MET A 47 -9.72 4.75 14.40
CA MET A 47 -8.35 5.26 14.45
C MET A 47 -8.23 6.67 13.88
N VAL A 48 -8.88 6.96 12.75
CA VAL A 48 -8.85 8.30 12.13
C VAL A 48 -9.49 9.34 13.05
N VAL A 49 -10.64 9.01 13.64
CA VAL A 49 -11.35 9.86 14.58
C VAL A 49 -10.50 10.12 15.83
N CYS A 50 -9.93 9.08 16.42
CA CYS A 50 -9.06 9.21 17.60
C CYS A 50 -7.80 10.05 17.32
N LYS A 51 -7.14 9.87 16.16
CA LYS A 51 -5.98 10.69 15.76
C LYS A 51 -6.31 12.17 15.60
N LYS A 52 -7.47 12.49 15.02
CA LYS A 52 -7.94 13.88 14.96
C LYS A 52 -8.23 14.40 16.36
N GLY A 53 -8.84 13.59 17.26
CA GLY A 53 -9.06 13.92 18.66
C GLY A 53 -7.75 14.21 19.42
N VAL A 54 -6.71 13.38 19.24
CA VAL A 54 -5.37 13.62 19.83
C VAL A 54 -4.76 14.93 19.35
N LYS A 55 -4.93 15.26 18.06
CA LYS A 55 -4.44 16.53 17.49
C LYS A 55 -5.21 17.75 18.02
N ALA A 56 -6.51 17.63 18.19
CA ALA A 56 -7.37 18.70 18.70
C ALA A 56 -7.20 18.92 20.20
N HIS A 57 -6.97 17.86 20.98
CA HIS A 57 -6.87 17.90 22.43
C HIS A 57 -5.53 17.33 22.94
N PRO A 58 -4.38 17.96 22.65
CA PRO A 58 -3.04 17.42 22.95
C PRO A 58 -2.80 17.23 24.46
N ASN A 59 -3.48 18.00 25.30
CA ASN A 59 -3.35 18.02 26.76
C ASN A 59 -4.39 17.14 27.49
N ARG A 60 -5.15 16.31 26.78
CA ARG A 60 -6.11 15.37 27.35
C ARG A 60 -5.65 13.93 27.14
N PRO A 61 -5.76 13.05 28.15
CA PRO A 61 -5.35 11.63 28.05
C PRO A 61 -6.35 10.77 27.26
N ASP A 62 -7.66 11.12 27.30
CA ASP A 62 -8.76 10.31 26.77
C ASP A 62 -8.67 10.04 25.25
N PRO A 63 -8.28 10.95 24.33
CA PRO A 63 -8.14 10.61 22.93
C PRO A 63 -7.02 9.60 22.66
N ARG A 64 -5.91 9.70 23.42
CA ARG A 64 -4.81 8.73 23.33
C ARG A 64 -5.19 7.38 23.92
N LEU A 65 -5.96 7.37 25.00
CA LEU A 65 -6.48 6.15 25.61
C LEU A 65 -7.40 5.39 24.63
N LEU A 66 -8.32 6.10 23.95
CA LEU A 66 -9.16 5.52 22.91
C LEU A 66 -8.33 5.00 21.71
N LEU A 67 -7.33 5.75 21.27
CA LEU A 67 -6.44 5.34 20.18
C LEU A 67 -5.65 4.07 20.56
N ALA A 68 -5.16 4.00 21.79
CA ALA A 68 -4.50 2.81 22.31
C ALA A 68 -5.45 1.60 22.34
N ARG A 69 -6.72 1.79 22.71
CA ARG A 69 -7.72 0.75 22.64
C ARG A 69 -7.96 0.26 21.22
N VAL A 70 -8.03 1.17 20.22
CA VAL A 70 -8.13 0.80 18.79
C VAL A 70 -6.94 -0.05 18.36
N TYR A 71 -5.71 0.34 18.73
CA TYR A 71 -4.52 -0.46 18.42
C TYR A 71 -4.51 -1.82 19.10
N SER A 72 -4.99 -1.86 20.35
CA SER A 72 -5.11 -3.09 21.14
C SER A 72 -6.06 -4.10 20.52
N GLU A 73 -7.23 -3.66 20.05
CA GLU A 73 -8.22 -4.51 19.35
C GLU A 73 -7.68 -5.01 17.98
N GLN A 74 -6.72 -4.31 17.41
CA GLN A 74 -6.01 -4.75 16.19
C GLN A 74 -4.81 -5.67 16.48
N GLY A 75 -4.51 -6.01 17.72
CA GLY A 75 -3.32 -6.79 18.10
C GLY A 75 -2.00 -6.03 17.93
N LYS A 76 -2.05 -4.69 17.82
CA LYS A 76 -0.87 -3.84 17.62
C LYS A 76 -0.36 -3.30 18.96
N ASP A 77 -0.02 -4.21 19.88
CA ASP A 77 0.29 -3.87 21.27
C ASP A 77 1.45 -2.87 21.43
N LYS A 78 2.48 -2.90 20.58
CA LYS A 78 3.56 -1.89 20.61
C LYS A 78 3.03 -0.47 20.42
N LYS A 79 2.15 -0.25 19.43
CA LYS A 79 1.56 1.07 19.18
C LYS A 79 0.59 1.48 20.28
N ALA A 80 -0.11 0.52 20.88
CA ALA A 80 -0.96 0.78 22.04
C ALA A 80 -0.12 1.25 23.25
N LEU A 81 1.05 0.64 23.49
CA LEU A 81 1.98 1.05 24.56
C LEU A 81 2.50 2.47 24.33
N ASP A 82 2.89 2.83 23.10
CA ASP A 82 3.38 4.18 22.76
C ASP A 82 2.31 5.26 23.07
N GLU A 83 1.06 5.01 22.70
CA GLU A 83 -0.04 5.96 22.95
C GLU A 83 -0.38 6.05 24.45
N LEU A 84 -0.31 4.93 25.19
CA LEU A 84 -0.54 4.92 26.64
C LEU A 84 0.58 5.62 27.40
N GLN A 85 1.83 5.48 26.97
CA GLN A 85 2.93 6.25 27.50
C GLN A 85 2.75 7.74 27.24
N GLY A 86 2.33 8.11 26.03
CA GLY A 86 1.98 9.49 25.71
C GLY A 86 0.81 10.04 26.54
N ALA A 87 -0.19 9.21 26.85
CA ALA A 87 -1.30 9.58 27.76
C ALA A 87 -0.83 9.80 29.20
N LEU A 88 0.09 8.95 29.68
CA LEU A 88 0.73 9.12 31.01
C LEU A 88 1.60 10.37 31.11
N GLY A 89 2.24 10.78 30.01
CA GLY A 89 2.97 12.05 29.93
C GLY A 89 2.09 13.26 30.22
N VAL A 90 0.78 13.17 29.88
CA VAL A 90 -0.21 14.21 30.13
C VAL A 90 -0.88 14.06 31.53
N ALA A 91 -1.14 12.83 31.94
CA ALA A 91 -1.84 12.51 33.19
C ALA A 91 -1.15 11.34 33.92
N PRO A 92 -0.05 11.56 34.64
CA PRO A 92 0.79 10.51 35.23
C PRO A 92 0.09 9.61 36.28
N SER A 93 -0.97 10.11 36.91
CA SER A 93 -1.72 9.42 37.98
C SER A 93 -3.12 9.00 37.53
N ASP A 94 -3.44 9.06 36.24
CA ASP A 94 -4.73 8.62 35.75
C ASP A 94 -4.87 7.09 35.86
N ARG A 95 -5.76 6.64 36.74
CA ARG A 95 -5.97 5.21 37.03
C ARG A 95 -6.44 4.42 35.80
N THR A 96 -7.25 5.04 34.93
CA THR A 96 -7.79 4.40 33.74
C THR A 96 -6.70 4.15 32.74
N VAL A 97 -5.80 5.13 32.53
CA VAL A 97 -4.63 5.01 31.65
C VAL A 97 -3.64 3.97 32.19
N LEU A 98 -3.36 3.99 33.50
CA LEU A 98 -2.47 3.02 34.14
C LEU A 98 -3.01 1.58 34.03
N ARG A 99 -4.33 1.37 34.29
CA ARG A 99 -4.95 0.04 34.11
C ARG A 99 -4.85 -0.44 32.63
N ALA A 100 -5.14 0.43 31.70
CA ALA A 100 -5.02 0.09 30.28
C ALA A 100 -3.57 -0.27 29.90
N LEU A 101 -2.58 0.48 30.43
CA LEU A 101 -1.17 0.20 30.23
C LEU A 101 -0.78 -1.16 30.79
N ALA A 102 -1.18 -1.46 32.03
CA ALA A 102 -0.92 -2.75 32.67
C ALA A 102 -1.51 -3.90 31.85
N ALA A 103 -2.74 -3.76 31.36
CA ALA A 103 -3.41 -4.78 30.55
C ALA A 103 -2.68 -5.05 29.23
N VAL A 104 -2.17 -4.01 28.54
CA VAL A 104 -1.40 -4.18 27.30
C VAL A 104 -0.02 -4.77 27.59
N GLN A 105 0.68 -4.36 28.67
CA GLN A 105 1.95 -4.93 29.10
C GLN A 105 1.84 -6.43 29.40
N MET A 106 0.81 -6.82 30.18
CA MET A 106 0.55 -8.23 30.48
C MET A 106 0.28 -9.07 29.21
N ARG A 107 -0.50 -8.53 28.28
CA ARG A 107 -0.83 -9.22 27.04
C ARG A 107 0.37 -9.32 26.07
N SER A 108 1.23 -8.31 26.04
CA SER A 108 2.45 -8.31 25.23
C SER A 108 3.58 -9.21 25.77
N GLY A 109 3.35 -9.86 26.93
CA GLY A 109 4.31 -10.77 27.56
C GLY A 109 5.21 -10.11 28.60
N ASP A 110 5.14 -8.80 28.81
CA ASP A 110 5.89 -8.08 29.83
C ASP A 110 5.11 -8.09 31.18
N ALA A 111 5.03 -9.27 31.76
CA ALA A 111 4.34 -9.47 33.03
C ALA A 111 4.97 -8.71 34.20
N THR A 112 6.28 -8.41 34.13
CA THR A 112 7.00 -7.70 35.20
C THR A 112 6.55 -6.24 35.25
N SER A 113 6.59 -5.55 34.12
CA SER A 113 6.12 -4.17 34.01
C SER A 113 4.60 -4.05 34.25
N GLY A 114 3.82 -5.04 33.77
CA GLY A 114 2.39 -5.08 33.99
C GLY A 114 2.01 -5.16 35.47
N LYS A 115 2.67 -6.04 36.26
CA LYS A 115 2.50 -6.13 37.71
C LYS A 115 2.89 -4.83 38.41
N ALA A 116 4.05 -4.25 38.04
CA ALA A 116 4.52 -3.00 38.65
C ALA A 116 3.54 -1.83 38.36
N THR A 117 2.93 -1.81 37.18
CA THR A 117 1.94 -0.80 36.81
C THR A 117 0.63 -1.01 37.57
N LEU A 118 0.12 -2.26 37.74
CA LEU A 118 -1.04 -2.57 38.58
C LEU A 118 -0.80 -2.20 40.02
N GLN A 119 0.42 -2.46 40.55
CA GLN A 119 0.78 -2.04 41.89
C GLN A 119 0.64 -0.51 42.08
N LYS A 120 1.13 0.28 41.13
CA LYS A 120 0.96 1.75 41.16
C LYS A 120 -0.51 2.18 41.21
N VAL A 121 -1.39 1.49 40.48
CA VAL A 121 -2.84 1.79 40.54
C VAL A 121 -3.42 1.43 41.88
N TRP A 122 -3.00 0.30 42.47
CA TRP A 122 -3.42 -0.13 43.79
C TRP A 122 -2.97 0.86 44.87
N ASP A 123 -1.76 1.36 44.78
CA ASP A 123 -1.19 2.33 45.72
C ASP A 123 -1.94 3.68 45.68
N LEU A 124 -2.53 4.04 44.53
CA LEU A 124 -3.36 5.24 44.36
C LEU A 124 -4.74 5.08 44.97
N ASP A 125 -5.35 3.89 44.91
CA ASP A 125 -6.65 3.60 45.48
C ASP A 125 -6.85 2.08 45.72
N PRO A 126 -6.52 1.58 46.92
CA PRO A 126 -6.68 0.16 47.28
C PRO A 126 -8.12 -0.35 47.31
N LYS A 127 -9.11 0.54 47.25
CA LYS A 127 -10.54 0.19 47.28
C LYS A 127 -11.19 0.22 45.89
N ASP A 128 -10.44 0.53 44.82
CA ASP A 128 -10.96 0.59 43.44
C ASP A 128 -11.36 -0.81 42.94
N PRO A 129 -12.68 -1.06 42.73
CA PRO A 129 -13.17 -2.39 42.33
C PRO A 129 -12.65 -2.81 40.92
N GLU A 130 -12.36 -1.85 40.04
CA GLU A 130 -11.85 -2.15 38.71
C GLU A 130 -10.38 -2.59 38.76
N THR A 131 -9.58 -2.04 39.66
CA THR A 131 -8.23 -2.48 39.95
C THR A 131 -8.19 -3.87 40.56
N ALA A 132 -9.08 -4.14 41.51
CA ALA A 132 -9.23 -5.48 42.10
C ALA A 132 -9.63 -6.52 41.04
N ALA A 133 -10.55 -6.16 40.14
CA ALA A 133 -10.94 -7.02 39.03
C ALA A 133 -9.75 -7.27 38.04
N ALA A 134 -8.89 -6.27 37.81
CA ALA A 134 -7.69 -6.44 36.98
C ALA A 134 -6.69 -7.42 37.60
N PHE A 135 -6.45 -7.38 38.92
CA PHE A 135 -5.62 -8.39 39.60
C PHE A 135 -6.22 -9.79 39.46
N ALA A 136 -7.52 -9.95 39.65
CA ALA A 136 -8.22 -11.22 39.53
C ALA A 136 -8.16 -11.77 38.07
N GLN A 137 -8.29 -10.91 37.07
CA GLN A 137 -8.21 -11.28 35.66
C GLN A 137 -6.87 -11.94 35.31
N TRP A 138 -5.78 -11.45 35.88
CA TRP A 138 -4.44 -11.95 35.65
C TRP A 138 -3.97 -12.99 36.69
N LYS A 139 -4.89 -13.45 37.56
CA LYS A 139 -4.61 -14.42 38.66
C LYS A 139 -3.46 -13.95 39.57
N LEU A 140 -3.42 -12.67 39.85
CA LEU A 140 -2.48 -12.03 40.78
C LEU A 140 -3.18 -11.77 42.12
N GLU A 141 -2.44 -11.95 43.20
CA GLU A 141 -2.92 -11.53 44.53
C GLU A 141 -2.70 -10.02 44.72
N PRO A 142 -3.72 -9.24 45.07
CA PRO A 142 -3.51 -7.84 45.38
C PRO A 142 -2.65 -7.72 46.66
N PRO A 143 -1.77 -6.69 46.73
CA PRO A 143 -0.99 -6.45 47.94
C PRO A 143 -1.84 -6.25 49.15
N ARG A 144 -1.40 -6.70 50.31
CA ARG A 144 -2.12 -6.42 51.57
C ARG A 144 -2.19 -4.91 51.76
N PRO A 145 -3.39 -4.36 52.12
CA PRO A 145 -3.47 -2.93 52.42
C PRO A 145 -2.55 -2.60 53.59
N PRO A 146 -1.89 -1.43 53.59
CA PRO A 146 -1.08 -1.00 54.70
C PRO A 146 -1.92 -1.01 55.99
N PRO A 147 -1.35 -1.39 57.15
CA PRO A 147 -2.08 -1.35 58.40
C PRO A 147 -2.59 0.08 58.62
N PRO A 148 -3.82 0.23 59.20
CA PRO A 148 -4.37 1.55 59.48
C PRO A 148 -3.40 2.35 60.35
N ASP A 149 -3.21 3.63 60.00
CA ASP A 149 -2.38 4.55 60.76
C ASP A 149 -2.78 4.55 62.25
N PRO A 150 -1.80 4.52 63.20
CA PRO A 150 -2.11 4.62 64.61
C PRO A 150 -2.82 5.95 64.87
N PRO A 151 -3.79 6.00 65.83
CA PRO A 151 -4.54 7.21 66.10
C PRO A 151 -3.59 8.35 66.54
N PRO A 152 -3.84 9.61 66.12
CA PRO A 152 -2.96 10.72 66.41
C PRO A 152 -2.80 10.93 67.91
N ALA A 153 -1.53 11.05 68.38
CA ALA A 153 -1.23 11.37 69.75
C ALA A 153 -1.73 12.78 70.13
N PRO A 154 -2.22 12.99 71.37
CA PRO A 154 -2.78 14.28 71.74
C PRO A 154 -1.77 15.39 71.78
N ALA A 155 -2.15 16.56 71.25
CA ALA A 155 -1.31 17.74 71.10
C ALA A 155 -0.78 18.28 72.45
N PRO A 156 0.53 18.67 72.56
CA PRO A 156 1.02 19.41 73.73
C PRO A 156 0.68 20.90 73.59
N VAL A 157 0.28 21.42 74.76
CA VAL A 157 -0.18 22.81 74.99
C VAL A 157 0.94 23.80 74.87
N ALA A 158 0.61 24.98 74.29
CA ALA A 158 1.46 26.12 74.02
C ALA A 158 2.27 26.68 75.23
N GLY A 159 3.56 26.97 75.03
CA GLY A 159 4.39 27.79 75.89
C GLY A 159 5.10 28.87 75.03
N ARG A 160 5.07 30.12 75.57
CA ARG A 160 5.45 31.40 74.94
C ARG A 160 6.97 31.61 74.73
N PRO A 161 7.37 32.69 74.03
CA PRO A 161 8.61 32.77 73.26
C PRO A 161 9.78 33.47 73.95
N GLY A 162 11.00 33.24 73.48
CA GLY A 162 12.18 33.97 73.85
C GLY A 162 13.06 34.28 72.60
N PRO A 163 13.88 35.33 72.63
CA PRO A 163 14.27 36.14 71.45
C PRO A 163 15.55 35.67 70.72
N PRO A 164 15.91 36.38 69.66
CA PRO A 164 16.77 35.84 68.57
C PRO A 164 18.24 36.03 68.77
N ARG A 165 19.08 35.17 68.13
CA ARG A 165 20.48 35.48 67.86
C ARG A 165 20.82 35.22 66.39
N LEU A 166 21.48 36.24 65.86
CA LEU A 166 22.11 36.33 64.58
C LEU A 166 23.31 35.36 64.43
N GLY A 167 23.57 34.98 63.23
CA GLY A 167 24.94 34.68 62.80
C GLY A 167 25.11 33.46 61.92
N GLU A 168 25.55 33.75 60.71
CA GLU A 168 26.49 33.01 59.88
C GLU A 168 25.94 32.03 58.82
N VAL A 169 26.21 32.44 57.58
CA VAL A 169 26.20 31.68 56.37
C VAL A 169 27.51 30.88 56.24
N PRO A 170 27.51 29.69 55.73
CA PRO A 170 28.52 29.34 54.78
C PRO A 170 28.04 28.70 53.48
N ALA A 171 28.82 28.97 52.49
CA ALA A 171 28.73 28.60 51.10
C ALA A 171 28.87 27.09 50.80
N GLY A 172 28.23 26.73 49.73
CA GLY A 172 28.46 25.83 48.65
C GLY A 172 29.37 24.59 48.76
N ALA A 173 28.84 23.48 48.29
CA ALA A 173 29.66 22.40 47.72
C ALA A 173 28.91 21.70 46.60
N GLY A 174 29.46 21.77 45.41
CA GLY A 174 29.04 21.00 44.25
C GLY A 174 29.68 19.61 44.20
N PRO A 175 29.18 18.73 43.34
CA PRO A 175 29.49 17.30 43.37
C PRO A 175 30.81 16.95 42.67
N GLN A 176 31.49 15.99 43.26
CA GLN A 176 32.78 15.45 42.82
C GLN A 176 32.58 14.40 41.72
N ALA A 177 33.33 14.55 40.61
CA ALA A 177 33.57 13.49 39.66
C ALA A 177 34.85 12.71 40.02
N ARG A 178 34.75 11.40 40.05
CA ARG A 178 35.91 10.48 40.26
C ARG A 178 36.63 10.27 38.93
N THR A 179 37.95 10.59 38.94
CA THR A 179 38.88 10.08 37.92
C THR A 179 39.93 9.21 38.59
N ARG A 180 40.19 8.08 37.94
CA ARG A 180 41.22 7.11 38.32
C ARG A 180 42.62 7.58 37.86
N SER A 181 43.54 7.42 38.75
CA SER A 181 45.00 7.64 38.59
C SER A 181 45.67 6.48 37.85
N VAL A 182 46.66 6.79 36.99
CA VAL A 182 47.80 5.92 36.66
C VAL A 182 49.09 6.75 36.60
N ASN A 183 50.00 6.44 37.50
CA ASN A 183 51.48 6.54 37.56
C ASN A 183 52.22 7.41 36.53
N GLY A 184 52.91 8.48 36.95
CA GLY A 184 54.20 8.32 37.64
C GLY A 184 55.37 8.76 36.76
N MET A 185 55.91 9.95 36.94
CA MET A 185 57.36 10.22 36.87
C MET A 185 57.67 11.70 37.24
N PRO A 186 58.89 12.09 37.65
CA PRO A 186 59.13 13.06 38.71
C PRO A 186 59.28 14.49 38.20
N VAL A 187 58.95 15.41 39.12
CA VAL A 187 59.10 16.88 38.98
C VAL A 187 60.52 17.28 39.16
N GLN A 188 61.17 17.91 38.18
CA GLN A 188 62.38 18.67 38.33
C GLN A 188 62.04 20.11 38.71
N GLN A 189 62.62 20.55 39.77
CA GLN A 189 62.63 21.93 40.33
C GLN A 189 63.22 22.92 39.35
N ARG A 190 62.48 23.97 39.05
CA ARG A 190 63.02 25.19 38.41
C ARG A 190 63.70 26.07 39.44
N THR A 191 65.00 26.24 39.31
CA THR A 191 65.82 27.29 39.98
C THR A 191 65.64 28.61 39.19
N ALA A 192 65.56 29.72 39.95
CA ALA A 192 65.51 31.09 39.45
C ALA A 192 66.80 31.53 38.77
N PRO A 193 66.77 32.41 37.76
CA PRO A 193 68.01 32.92 37.13
C PRO A 193 68.65 34.01 37.94
N PRO A 194 70.01 34.13 37.88
CA PRO A 194 70.74 35.18 38.57
C PRO A 194 70.62 36.52 37.83
N ARG A 195 70.69 37.58 38.62
CA ARG A 195 70.77 38.99 38.25
C ARG A 195 72.12 39.25 37.59
N ILE A 196 72.18 39.87 36.43
CA ILE A 196 73.39 40.35 35.76
C ILE A 196 73.43 41.88 35.90
N GLU A 197 74.53 42.37 36.44
CA GLU A 197 74.88 43.78 36.51
C GLU A 197 75.26 44.32 35.12
N HIS A 198 74.92 45.60 34.91
CA HIS A 198 75.32 46.36 33.74
C HIS A 198 76.81 46.66 33.73
N ASP A 199 77.49 46.36 32.62
CA ASP A 199 78.68 47.06 32.22
C ASP A 199 78.45 47.66 30.82
N ASP A 200 78.61 48.98 30.77
CA ASP A 200 78.58 49.75 29.54
C ASP A 200 79.85 49.50 28.79
N ASP A 201 79.86 48.97 27.57
CA ASP A 201 80.84 49.31 26.56
C ASP A 201 80.46 48.87 25.14
N GLU A 202 80.49 49.82 24.23
CA GLU A 202 80.71 49.82 22.80
C GLU A 202 79.91 48.83 21.93
N VAL A 203 78.76 49.28 21.40
CA VAL A 203 78.07 48.65 20.25
C VAL A 203 78.83 49.04 18.97
N ALA A 204 79.66 48.16 18.44
CA ALA A 204 80.14 48.22 17.08
C ALA A 204 78.99 47.99 16.08
N ARG A 205 78.62 49.02 15.28
CA ARG A 205 77.67 48.95 14.22
C ARG A 205 78.19 48.05 13.08
N ALA A 206 77.67 46.81 12.93
CA ALA A 206 77.82 46.01 11.73
C ALA A 206 77.05 46.63 10.59
N PRO A 207 77.60 46.66 9.34
CA PRO A 207 76.87 47.22 8.17
C PRO A 207 75.69 46.32 7.77
N VAL A 208 74.48 46.86 7.84
CA VAL A 208 73.28 46.21 7.31
C VAL A 208 73.42 46.15 5.78
N THR A 209 73.78 44.99 5.24
CA THR A 209 73.79 44.76 3.80
C THR A 209 72.33 44.75 3.30
N LYS A 210 72.04 45.72 2.43
CA LYS A 210 70.67 45.91 1.80
C LYS A 210 70.06 44.66 1.16
N GLY A 211 70.82 43.56 1.04
CA GLY A 211 70.34 42.29 0.44
C GLY A 211 69.54 41.37 1.35
N HIS A 212 69.64 41.47 2.69
CA HIS A 212 68.90 40.59 3.61
C HIS A 212 67.50 41.05 3.90
N ALA A 213 67.23 42.37 3.95
CA ALA A 213 65.93 42.94 4.13
C ALA A 213 65.00 42.61 2.94
N THR A 214 65.51 42.72 1.72
CA THR A 214 64.76 42.38 0.49
C THR A 214 64.43 40.90 0.41
N ARG A 215 65.36 40.02 0.80
CA ARG A 215 65.11 38.54 0.83
C ARG A 215 64.09 38.17 1.93
N PHE A 216 64.10 38.81 3.06
CA PHE A 216 63.16 38.62 4.16
C PHE A 216 61.77 39.10 3.77
N ILE A 217 61.63 40.28 3.14
CA ILE A 217 60.35 40.78 2.64
C ILE A 217 59.80 39.85 1.55
N LEU A 218 60.60 39.36 0.61
CA LEU A 218 60.21 38.39 -0.41
C LEU A 218 59.74 37.05 0.19
N SER A 219 60.40 36.56 1.25
CA SER A 219 59.97 35.31 1.92
C SER A 219 58.69 35.51 2.71
N VAL A 220 58.47 36.67 3.35
CA VAL A 220 57.18 36.99 4.01
C VAL A 220 56.05 37.12 3.00
N VAL A 221 56.27 37.80 1.87
CA VAL A 221 55.28 37.90 0.77
C VAL A 221 54.97 36.52 0.20
N ALA A 222 55.97 35.68 -0.01
CA ALA A 222 55.78 34.31 -0.46
C ALA A 222 55.00 33.46 0.55
N ALA A 223 55.30 33.59 1.86
CA ALA A 223 54.57 32.89 2.91
C ALA A 223 53.11 33.35 3.00
N VAL A 224 52.84 34.64 2.90
CA VAL A 224 51.47 35.22 2.89
C VAL A 224 50.71 34.74 1.62
N ALA A 225 51.35 34.69 0.47
CA ALA A 225 50.75 34.18 -0.78
C ALA A 225 50.44 32.67 -0.67
N ILE A 226 51.32 31.87 -0.06
CA ILE A 226 51.10 30.43 0.17
C ILE A 226 49.94 30.24 1.19
N ILE A 227 49.92 30.95 2.29
CA ILE A 227 48.86 30.88 3.30
C ILE A 227 47.54 31.37 2.72
N GLY A 228 47.53 32.49 1.99
CA GLY A 228 46.34 33.01 1.31
C GLY A 228 45.83 32.05 0.23
N GLY A 229 46.76 31.46 -0.55
CA GLY A 229 46.42 30.43 -1.55
C GLY A 229 45.85 29.17 -0.90
N TRP A 230 46.44 28.72 0.21
CA TRP A 230 45.95 27.54 0.94
C TRP A 230 44.57 27.79 1.59
N TYR A 231 44.37 28.98 2.18
CA TYR A 231 43.08 29.40 2.71
C TYR A 231 42.01 29.54 1.60
N GLY A 232 42.38 30.20 0.50
CA GLY A 232 41.48 30.33 -0.68
C GLY A 232 41.11 28.97 -1.28
N TYR A 233 42.09 28.04 -1.40
CA TYR A 233 41.83 26.67 -1.81
C TYR A 233 40.92 25.92 -0.87
N GLY A 234 41.12 26.07 0.46
CA GLY A 234 40.25 25.49 1.48
C GLY A 234 38.81 25.97 1.38
N GLN A 235 38.60 27.27 1.19
CA GLN A 235 37.25 27.87 1.00
C GLN A 235 36.63 27.41 -0.32
N TRP A 236 37.39 27.37 -1.42
CA TRP A 236 36.92 26.87 -2.71
C TRP A 236 36.53 25.40 -2.63
N LYS A 237 37.33 24.55 -1.99
CA LYS A 237 37.08 23.14 -1.78
C LYS A 237 35.80 22.94 -0.95
N ALA A 238 35.65 23.67 0.16
CA ALA A 238 34.43 23.60 1.00
C ALA A 238 33.16 24.00 0.21
N ALA A 239 33.24 25.10 -0.56
CA ALA A 239 32.14 25.53 -1.41
C ALA A 239 31.80 24.51 -2.53
N ARG A 240 32.82 23.87 -3.10
CA ARG A 240 32.67 22.78 -4.06
C ARG A 240 31.98 21.57 -3.44
N ASP A 241 32.40 21.12 -2.27
CA ASP A 241 31.82 19.97 -1.57
C ASP A 241 30.37 20.23 -1.15
N VAL A 242 30.04 21.45 -0.75
CA VAL A 242 28.64 21.85 -0.47
C VAL A 242 27.78 21.77 -1.71
N ARG A 243 28.24 22.27 -2.87
CA ARG A 243 27.52 22.18 -4.14
C ARG A 243 27.32 20.73 -4.58
N LEU A 244 28.37 19.91 -4.52
CA LEU A 244 28.29 18.48 -4.84
C LEU A 244 27.26 17.77 -3.97
N LYS A 245 27.31 17.96 -2.64
CA LYS A 245 26.32 17.39 -1.73
C LYS A 245 24.90 17.84 -2.02
N LYS A 246 24.71 19.11 -2.41
CA LYS A 246 23.39 19.65 -2.79
C LYS A 246 22.85 18.93 -4.04
N SER A 247 23.64 18.83 -5.12
CA SER A 247 23.23 18.17 -6.35
C SER A 247 22.95 16.67 -6.14
N LEU A 248 23.79 15.96 -5.38
CA LEU A 248 23.55 14.55 -5.03
C LEU A 248 22.29 14.37 -4.18
N LYS A 249 22.02 15.28 -3.24
CA LYS A 249 20.80 15.26 -2.43
C LYS A 249 19.57 15.46 -3.30
N GLU A 250 19.60 16.45 -4.19
CA GLU A 250 18.52 16.74 -5.12
C GLU A 250 18.24 15.53 -6.04
N ALA A 251 19.28 14.92 -6.63
CA ALA A 251 19.14 13.71 -7.42
C ALA A 251 18.48 12.58 -6.61
N SER A 252 18.95 12.34 -5.38
CA SER A 252 18.37 11.32 -4.49
C SER A 252 16.91 11.59 -4.12
N GLU A 253 16.55 12.86 -3.90
CA GLU A 253 15.16 13.26 -3.62
C GLU A 253 14.26 13.03 -4.82
N GLN A 254 14.73 13.41 -6.03
CA GLN A 254 13.97 13.18 -7.27
C GLN A 254 13.79 11.69 -7.59
N LEU A 255 14.76 10.82 -7.26
CA LEU A 255 14.65 9.38 -7.41
C LEU A 255 13.62 8.71 -6.49
N ARG A 256 13.10 9.42 -5.48
CA ARG A 256 12.03 8.92 -4.61
C ARG A 256 10.63 9.12 -5.21
N HIS A 257 10.50 10.03 -6.16
CA HIS A 257 9.27 10.27 -6.90
C HIS A 257 9.23 9.36 -8.13
N ASP A 258 8.15 8.61 -8.30
CA ASP A 258 8.01 7.65 -9.39
C ASP A 258 7.31 8.27 -10.60
N SER A 259 7.91 9.32 -11.13
CA SER A 259 7.42 9.96 -12.36
C SER A 259 8.52 10.15 -13.38
N PHE A 260 8.16 10.08 -14.66
CA PHE A 260 9.10 10.31 -15.75
C PHE A 260 9.82 11.66 -15.66
N ALA A 261 9.07 12.70 -15.25
CA ALA A 261 9.62 14.04 -15.04
C ALA A 261 10.62 14.09 -13.88
N SER A 262 10.37 13.37 -12.79
CA SER A 262 11.29 13.31 -11.65
C SER A 262 12.57 12.55 -11.99
N TYR A 263 12.49 11.47 -12.78
CA TYR A 263 13.69 10.79 -13.27
C TYR A 263 14.52 11.68 -14.20
N LYS A 264 13.90 12.53 -15.04
CA LYS A 264 14.63 13.56 -15.81
C LYS A 264 15.34 14.55 -14.90
N LYS A 265 14.65 15.11 -13.91
CA LYS A 265 15.27 16.02 -12.93
C LYS A 265 16.39 15.34 -12.12
N ALA A 266 16.23 14.06 -11.80
CA ALA A 266 17.27 13.29 -11.13
C ALA A 266 18.52 13.14 -12.03
N THR A 267 18.34 12.88 -13.33
CA THR A 267 19.48 12.83 -14.28
C THR A 267 20.15 14.19 -14.40
N ASP A 268 19.41 15.29 -14.48
CA ASP A 268 19.98 16.64 -14.58
C ASP A 268 20.79 16.99 -13.31
N ALA A 269 20.25 16.71 -12.12
CA ALA A 269 20.94 16.96 -10.84
C ALA A 269 22.17 16.07 -10.66
N ALA A 270 22.13 14.81 -11.08
CA ALA A 270 23.28 13.91 -11.00
C ALA A 270 24.35 14.27 -12.03
N THR A 271 23.98 14.76 -13.23
CA THR A 271 24.92 15.30 -14.22
C THR A 271 25.61 16.56 -13.67
N ALA A 272 24.86 17.49 -13.06
CA ALA A 272 25.44 18.64 -12.38
C ALA A 272 26.41 18.27 -11.24
N ALA A 273 26.20 17.11 -10.60
CA ALA A 273 27.16 16.58 -9.62
C ALA A 273 28.45 16.09 -10.30
N LEU A 274 28.36 15.46 -11.50
CA LEU A 274 29.53 15.04 -12.28
C LEU A 274 30.33 16.22 -12.85
N ASP A 275 29.69 17.35 -13.17
CA ASP A 275 30.39 18.58 -13.58
C ASP A 275 31.28 19.10 -12.44
N ILE A 276 30.89 18.86 -11.20
CA ILE A 276 31.67 19.23 -10.03
C ILE A 276 32.72 18.16 -9.70
N ASP A 277 32.34 16.89 -9.74
CA ASP A 277 33.23 15.75 -9.47
C ASP A 277 32.99 14.60 -10.47
N PRO A 278 33.73 14.56 -11.57
CA PRO A 278 33.61 13.53 -12.60
C PRO A 278 33.90 12.10 -12.14
N LYS A 279 34.44 11.93 -10.92
CA LYS A 279 34.72 10.63 -10.30
C LYS A 279 33.73 10.24 -9.22
N SER A 280 32.59 10.93 -9.12
CA SER A 280 31.55 10.59 -8.16
C SER A 280 30.85 9.29 -8.54
N ALA A 281 31.26 8.17 -7.94
CA ALA A 281 30.61 6.86 -8.16
C ALA A 281 29.12 6.90 -7.83
N LEU A 282 28.73 7.65 -6.81
CA LEU A 282 27.32 7.82 -6.41
C LEU A 282 26.49 8.53 -7.49
N ALA A 283 27.04 9.60 -8.12
CA ALA A 283 26.37 10.30 -9.21
C ALA A 283 26.21 9.39 -10.44
N HIS A 284 27.26 8.65 -10.81
CA HIS A 284 27.17 7.63 -11.84
C HIS A 284 26.14 6.55 -11.52
N GLY A 285 26.05 6.10 -10.26
CA GLY A 285 25.04 5.14 -9.81
C GLY A 285 23.61 5.66 -9.97
N TYR A 286 23.37 6.92 -9.60
CA TYR A 286 22.06 7.58 -9.78
C TYR A 286 21.68 7.67 -11.27
N LEU A 287 22.62 8.05 -12.12
CA LEU A 287 22.41 8.14 -13.57
C LEU A 287 22.13 6.77 -14.17
N ALA A 288 22.94 5.75 -13.84
CA ALA A 288 22.72 4.39 -14.32
C ALA A 288 21.31 3.90 -13.99
N TYR A 289 20.88 4.09 -12.74
CA TYR A 289 19.54 3.68 -12.31
C TYR A 289 18.42 4.48 -12.98
N ALA A 290 18.52 5.81 -12.98
CA ALA A 290 17.50 6.67 -13.56
C ALA A 290 17.31 6.39 -15.06
N TYR A 291 18.38 6.24 -15.80
CA TYR A 291 18.31 5.90 -17.22
C TYR A 291 17.81 4.47 -17.47
N ALA A 292 18.15 3.50 -16.62
CA ALA A 292 17.61 2.14 -16.72
C ALA A 292 16.08 2.10 -16.56
N ILE A 293 15.54 2.85 -15.61
CA ILE A 293 14.09 3.02 -15.41
C ILE A 293 13.47 3.77 -16.61
N ARG A 294 14.05 4.90 -17.02
CA ARG A 294 13.55 5.68 -18.16
C ARG A 294 13.45 4.83 -19.43
N TRP A 295 14.45 4.00 -19.70
CA TRP A 295 14.41 3.08 -20.83
C TRP A 295 13.38 1.96 -20.63
N GLY A 296 13.51 1.18 -19.54
CA GLY A 296 12.79 -0.07 -19.36
C GLY A 296 11.32 0.12 -18.97
N GLU A 297 11.01 1.03 -18.03
CA GLU A 297 9.64 1.25 -17.54
C GLU A 297 8.93 2.35 -18.31
N HIS A 298 9.65 3.39 -18.73
CA HIS A 298 9.04 4.57 -19.35
C HIS A 298 9.13 4.63 -20.88
N GLY A 299 9.95 3.80 -21.51
CA GLY A 299 10.05 3.75 -22.96
C GLY A 299 10.76 4.95 -23.60
N ASP A 300 11.77 5.51 -22.92
CA ASP A 300 12.50 6.74 -23.34
C ASP A 300 13.58 6.48 -24.41
N GLY A 301 13.46 5.37 -25.15
CA GLY A 301 14.33 5.06 -26.29
C GLY A 301 15.71 4.49 -25.93
N ASP A 302 16.46 4.05 -26.98
CA ASP A 302 17.73 3.33 -26.81
C ASP A 302 18.88 4.23 -26.31
N ASP A 303 18.79 5.55 -26.45
CA ASP A 303 19.77 6.47 -25.88
C ASP A 303 19.80 6.38 -24.35
N ALA A 304 18.65 6.26 -23.70
CA ALA A 304 18.59 6.07 -22.26
C ALA A 304 19.27 4.75 -21.84
N ARG A 305 19.08 3.67 -22.61
CA ARG A 305 19.77 2.39 -22.38
C ARG A 305 21.29 2.57 -22.46
N ARG A 306 21.78 3.16 -23.54
CA ARG A 306 23.20 3.40 -23.77
C ARG A 306 23.82 4.22 -22.63
N LEU A 307 23.16 5.28 -22.20
CA LEU A 307 23.61 6.10 -21.06
C LEU A 307 23.61 5.32 -19.75
N ALA A 308 22.61 4.48 -19.51
CA ALA A 308 22.59 3.62 -18.31
C ALA A 308 23.80 2.66 -18.29
N GLU A 309 24.09 2.00 -19.43
CA GLU A 309 25.23 1.08 -19.57
C GLU A 309 26.57 1.81 -19.40
N GLU A 310 26.72 3.03 -19.93
CA GLU A 310 27.93 3.86 -19.82
C GLU A 310 28.20 4.27 -18.37
N HIS A 311 27.17 4.75 -17.67
CA HIS A 311 27.32 5.15 -16.26
C HIS A 311 27.54 3.94 -15.35
N LEU A 312 26.91 2.80 -15.62
CA LEU A 312 27.17 1.55 -14.91
C LEU A 312 28.63 1.09 -15.06
N ALA A 313 29.17 1.15 -16.29
CA ALA A 313 30.57 0.85 -16.56
C ALA A 313 31.53 1.83 -15.82
N SER A 314 31.12 3.09 -15.65
CA SER A 314 31.88 4.08 -14.90
C SER A 314 31.92 3.77 -13.39
N VAL A 315 30.79 3.37 -12.77
CA VAL A 315 30.76 2.91 -11.37
C VAL A 315 31.75 1.77 -11.14
N ARG A 316 31.75 0.79 -12.04
CA ARG A 316 32.64 -0.37 -11.96
C ARG A 316 34.12 0.00 -12.10
N ARG A 317 34.45 0.90 -13.05
CA ARG A 317 35.83 1.41 -13.22
C ARG A 317 36.33 2.18 -11.99
N LEU A 318 35.43 2.85 -11.27
CA LEU A 318 35.74 3.57 -10.04
C LEU A 318 35.87 2.65 -8.82
N GLY A 319 35.58 1.35 -8.96
CA GLY A 319 35.78 0.34 -7.93
C GLY A 319 34.72 0.33 -6.84
N ASP A 320 33.59 1.03 -7.01
CA ASP A 320 32.46 0.99 -6.09
C ASP A 320 31.62 -0.28 -6.34
N GLN A 321 32.01 -1.37 -5.68
CA GLN A 321 31.32 -2.67 -5.80
C GLN A 321 30.07 -2.79 -4.93
N ASP A 322 29.84 -1.84 -4.02
CA ASP A 322 28.71 -1.84 -3.08
C ASP A 322 27.62 -0.83 -3.45
N SER A 323 27.66 -0.30 -4.67
CA SER A 323 26.66 0.66 -5.17
C SER A 323 25.31 0.00 -5.43
N ARG A 324 24.38 0.15 -4.49
CA ARG A 324 23.00 -0.39 -4.61
C ARG A 324 22.26 0.11 -5.84
N PHE A 325 22.54 1.34 -6.29
CA PHE A 325 21.93 1.91 -7.50
C PHE A 325 22.48 1.26 -8.76
N ALA A 326 23.80 0.96 -8.79
CA ALA A 326 24.39 0.23 -9.89
C ALA A 326 23.90 -1.22 -9.95
N ASP A 327 23.76 -1.89 -8.80
CA ASP A 327 23.21 -3.26 -8.72
C ASP A 327 21.76 -3.31 -9.22
N ALA A 328 20.92 -2.34 -8.86
CA ALA A 328 19.56 -2.23 -9.36
C ALA A 328 19.52 -1.92 -10.87
N ALA A 329 20.35 -0.97 -11.33
CA ALA A 329 20.44 -0.62 -12.74
C ALA A 329 20.84 -1.82 -13.60
N GLU A 330 21.85 -2.57 -13.19
CA GLU A 330 22.28 -3.79 -13.86
C GLU A 330 21.17 -4.83 -13.96
N ALA A 331 20.48 -5.06 -12.84
CA ALA A 331 19.38 -6.02 -12.80
C ALA A 331 18.21 -5.58 -13.70
N LEU A 332 17.86 -4.31 -13.72
CA LEU A 332 16.81 -3.76 -14.57
C LEU A 332 17.20 -3.83 -16.06
N LEU A 333 18.41 -3.41 -16.41
CA LEU A 333 18.90 -3.49 -17.79
C LEU A 333 18.90 -4.93 -18.32
N ALA A 334 19.32 -5.89 -17.50
CA ALA A 334 19.30 -7.31 -17.88
C ALA A 334 17.85 -7.83 -18.00
N ALA A 335 16.98 -7.47 -17.06
CA ALA A 335 15.58 -7.90 -17.07
C ALA A 335 14.82 -7.37 -18.30
N TYR A 336 14.94 -6.09 -18.60
CA TYR A 336 14.30 -5.48 -19.79
C TYR A 336 14.95 -5.88 -21.12
N SER A 337 16.17 -6.47 -21.07
CA SER A 337 16.79 -7.12 -22.23
C SER A 337 16.42 -8.61 -22.39
N GLY A 338 15.39 -9.09 -21.68
CA GLY A 338 14.92 -10.48 -21.75
C GLY A 338 15.72 -11.49 -20.92
N LYS A 339 16.63 -11.03 -20.05
CA LYS A 339 17.47 -11.88 -19.18
C LYS A 339 17.01 -11.86 -17.72
N SER A 340 15.70 -11.80 -17.48
CA SER A 340 15.11 -11.58 -16.16
C SER A 340 15.51 -12.65 -15.12
N THR A 341 15.61 -13.93 -15.52
CA THR A 341 16.03 -15.02 -14.60
C THR A 341 17.48 -14.83 -14.13
N GLN A 342 18.38 -14.44 -15.03
CA GLN A 342 19.78 -14.17 -14.68
C GLN A 342 19.89 -12.92 -13.80
N ALA A 343 19.14 -11.88 -14.12
CA ALA A 343 19.06 -10.65 -13.35
C ALA A 343 18.62 -10.94 -11.90
N LEU A 344 17.57 -11.76 -11.72
CA LEU A 344 17.09 -12.17 -10.40
C LEU A 344 18.15 -12.90 -9.60
N ALA A 345 18.79 -13.93 -10.17
CA ALA A 345 19.81 -14.70 -9.46
C ALA A 345 20.95 -13.82 -8.93
N THR A 346 21.40 -12.85 -9.75
CA THR A 346 22.44 -11.89 -9.33
C THR A 346 21.94 -10.95 -8.24
N LEU A 347 20.75 -10.39 -8.39
CA LEU A 347 20.17 -9.45 -7.44
C LEU A 347 19.85 -10.12 -6.09
N GLU A 348 19.29 -11.33 -6.10
CA GLU A 348 19.01 -12.13 -4.90
C GLU A 348 20.27 -12.42 -4.09
N SER A 349 21.38 -12.74 -4.76
CA SER A 349 22.67 -12.92 -4.09
C SER A 349 23.14 -11.64 -3.38
N LYS A 350 22.98 -10.49 -4.02
CA LYS A 350 23.33 -9.16 -3.45
C LYS A 350 22.43 -8.80 -2.27
N VAL A 351 21.11 -8.98 -2.42
CA VAL A 351 20.13 -8.72 -1.36
C VAL A 351 20.41 -9.60 -0.15
N LYS A 352 20.66 -10.90 -0.36
CA LYS A 352 21.00 -11.83 0.71
C LYS A 352 22.27 -11.44 1.47
N ALA A 353 23.32 -11.02 0.76
CA ALA A 353 24.56 -10.57 1.36
C ALA A 353 24.38 -9.29 2.22
N LEU A 354 23.44 -8.41 1.87
CA LEU A 354 23.08 -7.24 2.66
C LEU A 354 22.24 -7.62 3.89
N ASP A 355 21.28 -8.53 3.73
CA ASP A 355 20.46 -9.03 4.85
C ASP A 355 21.31 -9.72 5.93
N GLU A 356 22.29 -10.53 5.54
CA GLU A 356 23.24 -11.18 6.45
C GLU A 356 24.06 -10.15 7.25
N LYS A 357 24.28 -8.94 6.70
CA LYS A 357 24.91 -7.81 7.39
C LYS A 357 23.91 -6.95 8.19
N GLY A 358 22.63 -7.33 8.24
CA GLY A 358 21.56 -6.54 8.87
C GLY A 358 21.21 -5.26 8.14
N GLN A 359 21.56 -5.13 6.86
CA GLN A 359 21.34 -3.95 6.04
C GLN A 359 20.19 -4.16 5.06
N ILE A 360 18.96 -3.93 5.51
CA ILE A 360 17.77 -4.05 4.64
C ILE A 360 17.71 -2.86 3.67
N SER A 361 17.63 -3.15 2.36
CA SER A 361 17.48 -2.14 1.32
C SER A 361 16.09 -2.20 0.68
N ALA A 362 15.18 -1.30 1.08
CA ALA A 362 13.85 -1.18 0.46
C ALA A 362 13.92 -1.07 -1.06
N PHE A 363 14.90 -0.33 -1.55
CA PHE A 363 15.13 -0.07 -2.95
C PHE A 363 15.47 -1.33 -3.77
N LEU A 364 16.37 -2.18 -3.26
CA LEU A 364 16.70 -3.44 -3.94
C LEU A 364 15.56 -4.46 -3.85
N TYR A 365 14.84 -4.52 -2.74
CA TYR A 365 13.64 -5.34 -2.62
C TYR A 365 12.52 -4.89 -3.56
N LEU A 366 12.34 -3.58 -3.76
CA LEU A 366 11.40 -3.06 -4.76
C LEU A 366 11.80 -3.50 -6.17
N THR A 367 13.07 -3.33 -6.53
CA THR A 367 13.61 -3.77 -7.84
C THR A 367 13.43 -5.27 -8.04
N GLN A 368 13.75 -6.06 -7.03
CA GLN A 368 13.57 -7.51 -7.04
C GLN A 368 12.09 -7.90 -7.26
N GLY A 369 11.17 -7.27 -6.54
CA GLY A 369 9.73 -7.50 -6.68
C GLY A 369 9.21 -7.14 -8.08
N ILE A 370 9.68 -6.04 -8.67
CA ILE A 370 9.33 -5.64 -10.05
C ILE A 370 9.79 -6.71 -11.04
N ILE A 371 11.03 -7.18 -10.95
CA ILE A 371 11.57 -8.20 -11.87
C ILE A 371 10.87 -9.55 -11.65
N GLN A 372 10.55 -9.94 -10.41
CA GLN A 372 9.79 -11.15 -10.10
C GLN A 372 8.38 -11.10 -10.71
N MET A 373 7.72 -9.93 -10.71
CA MET A 373 6.46 -9.75 -11.42
C MET A 373 6.62 -9.93 -12.94
N GLN A 374 7.74 -9.52 -13.53
CA GLN A 374 7.99 -9.71 -14.97
C GLN A 374 8.13 -11.18 -15.35
N VAL A 375 8.78 -12.00 -14.50
CA VAL A 375 8.89 -13.45 -14.76
C VAL A 375 7.64 -14.23 -14.33
N GLY A 376 6.62 -13.55 -13.81
CA GLY A 376 5.36 -14.19 -13.40
C GLY A 376 5.38 -14.83 -12.01
N ASP A 377 6.46 -14.69 -11.25
CA ASP A 377 6.57 -15.20 -9.87
C ASP A 377 5.92 -14.22 -8.88
N LEU A 378 4.59 -14.21 -8.86
CA LEU A 378 3.82 -13.24 -8.09
C LEU A 378 3.90 -13.48 -6.57
N GLU A 379 4.22 -14.71 -6.12
CA GLU A 379 4.35 -14.98 -4.68
C GLU A 379 5.67 -14.44 -4.14
N ARG A 380 6.80 -14.71 -4.82
CA ARG A 380 8.07 -14.09 -4.40
C ARG A 380 8.06 -12.57 -4.57
N ALA A 381 7.41 -12.06 -5.62
CA ALA A 381 7.21 -10.62 -5.79
C ALA A 381 6.48 -9.99 -4.59
N ARG A 382 5.44 -10.67 -4.07
CA ARG A 382 4.73 -10.22 -2.87
C ARG A 382 5.66 -10.13 -1.66
N GLU A 383 6.43 -11.19 -1.41
CA GLU A 383 7.36 -11.22 -0.27
C GLU A 383 8.41 -10.10 -0.36
N SER A 384 8.97 -9.89 -1.55
CA SER A 384 9.96 -8.82 -1.77
C SER A 384 9.35 -7.44 -1.59
N LEU A 385 8.16 -7.18 -2.15
CA LEU A 385 7.49 -5.89 -2.02
C LEU A 385 6.99 -5.63 -0.59
N GLU A 386 6.55 -6.63 0.16
CA GLU A 386 6.22 -6.50 1.59
C GLU A 386 7.46 -6.14 2.44
N LYS A 387 8.63 -6.72 2.15
CA LYS A 387 9.89 -6.32 2.77
C LYS A 387 10.28 -4.89 2.40
N ALA A 388 10.11 -4.50 1.14
CA ALA A 388 10.30 -3.12 0.71
C ALA A 388 9.37 -2.16 1.47
N GLN A 389 8.10 -2.51 1.64
CA GLN A 389 7.11 -1.73 2.39
C GLN A 389 7.49 -1.58 3.87
N GLN A 390 7.95 -2.66 4.51
CA GLN A 390 8.41 -2.62 5.90
C GLN A 390 9.61 -1.69 6.08
N ALA A 391 10.54 -1.71 5.12
CA ALA A 391 11.75 -0.89 5.15
C ALA A 391 11.49 0.58 4.74
N ALA A 392 10.51 0.85 3.87
CA ALA A 392 10.12 2.19 3.40
C ALA A 392 8.59 2.37 3.43
N PRO A 393 7.97 2.54 4.60
CA PRO A 393 6.51 2.54 4.75
C PRO A 393 5.80 3.79 4.21
N SER A 394 6.53 4.75 3.67
CA SER A 394 5.99 5.97 3.04
C SER A 394 6.40 6.15 1.58
N ASP A 395 7.06 5.17 0.96
CA ASP A 395 7.48 5.26 -0.44
C ASP A 395 6.29 4.94 -1.38
N PRO A 396 5.80 5.88 -2.19
CA PRO A 396 4.65 5.67 -3.07
C PRO A 396 4.89 4.59 -4.12
N ARG A 397 6.14 4.39 -4.57
CA ARG A 397 6.51 3.37 -5.58
C ARG A 397 6.25 1.97 -5.08
N VAL A 398 6.55 1.71 -3.80
CA VAL A 398 6.31 0.40 -3.18
C VAL A 398 4.82 0.08 -3.17
N TYR A 399 3.99 1.05 -2.79
CA TYR A 399 2.54 0.87 -2.79
C TYR A 399 1.96 0.74 -4.20
N SER A 400 2.48 1.49 -5.17
CA SER A 400 2.09 1.36 -6.57
C SER A 400 2.43 -0.04 -7.12
N ALA A 401 3.64 -0.54 -6.85
CA ALA A 401 4.06 -1.88 -7.23
C ALA A 401 3.21 -2.97 -6.56
N LEU A 402 2.87 -2.82 -5.26
CA LEU A 402 1.93 -3.70 -4.57
C LEU A 402 0.53 -3.65 -5.20
N GLY A 403 0.05 -2.46 -5.58
CA GLY A 403 -1.20 -2.30 -6.30
C GLY A 403 -1.21 -3.07 -7.62
N THR A 404 -0.15 -2.94 -8.41
CA THR A 404 0.04 -3.65 -9.69
C THR A 404 0.14 -5.16 -9.48
N LEU A 405 0.86 -5.61 -8.46
CA LEU A 405 0.93 -7.02 -8.07
C LEU A 405 -0.46 -7.59 -7.77
N HIS A 406 -1.21 -6.93 -6.88
CA HIS A 406 -2.54 -7.43 -6.50
C HIS A 406 -3.54 -7.38 -7.66
N ARG A 407 -3.45 -6.37 -8.54
CA ARG A 407 -4.23 -6.35 -9.80
C ARG A 407 -3.89 -7.55 -10.69
N ARG A 408 -2.59 -7.88 -10.85
CA ARG A 408 -2.15 -9.07 -11.60
C ARG A 408 -2.63 -10.38 -10.97
N ARG A 409 -2.74 -10.43 -9.63
CA ARG A 409 -3.29 -11.58 -8.90
C ARG A 409 -4.83 -11.65 -8.95
N GLY A 410 -5.51 -10.59 -9.39
CA GLY A 410 -6.97 -10.49 -9.41
C GLY A 410 -7.60 -10.06 -8.10
N ASP A 411 -6.80 -9.65 -7.12
CA ASP A 411 -7.28 -9.08 -5.85
C ASP A 411 -7.54 -7.57 -6.00
N ALA A 412 -8.71 -7.27 -6.58
CA ALA A 412 -9.09 -5.90 -6.91
C ALA A 412 -9.17 -4.98 -5.68
N ARG A 413 -9.61 -5.50 -4.53
CA ARG A 413 -9.77 -4.73 -3.31
C ARG A 413 -8.42 -4.28 -2.75
N THR A 414 -7.49 -5.22 -2.61
CA THR A 414 -6.15 -4.90 -2.10
C THR A 414 -5.37 -4.06 -3.09
N ALA A 415 -5.57 -4.25 -4.41
CA ALA A 415 -5.00 -3.39 -5.44
C ALA A 415 -5.45 -1.93 -5.29
N ASP A 416 -6.76 -1.66 -5.18
CA ASP A 416 -7.29 -0.30 -4.99
C ASP A 416 -6.78 0.36 -3.70
N GLN A 417 -6.70 -0.41 -2.61
CA GLN A 417 -6.15 0.08 -1.35
C GLN A 417 -4.70 0.52 -1.49
N ASN A 418 -3.85 -0.28 -2.15
CA ASN A 418 -2.45 0.04 -2.33
C ASN A 418 -2.26 1.24 -3.26
N TYR A 419 -2.95 1.32 -4.40
CA TYR A 419 -2.95 2.52 -5.24
C TYR A 419 -3.44 3.76 -4.47
N GLY A 420 -4.47 3.61 -3.63
CA GLY A 420 -4.95 4.67 -2.74
C GLY A 420 -3.92 5.11 -1.70
N PHE A 421 -3.06 4.21 -1.19
CA PHE A 421 -1.94 4.56 -0.32
C PHE A 421 -0.87 5.33 -1.08
N ALA A 422 -0.48 4.89 -2.28
CA ALA A 422 0.47 5.62 -3.12
C ALA A 422 -0.01 7.06 -3.39
N LEU A 423 -1.27 7.24 -3.80
CA LEU A 423 -1.88 8.54 -4.06
C LEU A 423 -2.03 9.43 -2.81
N ARG A 424 -1.96 8.89 -1.60
CA ARG A 424 -1.90 9.69 -0.36
C ARG A 424 -0.53 10.26 -0.09
N TYR A 425 0.52 9.52 -0.48
CA TYR A 425 1.90 10.00 -0.36
C TYR A 425 2.29 10.92 -1.51
N GLU A 426 1.81 10.62 -2.72
CA GLU A 426 2.02 11.42 -3.93
C GLU A 426 0.70 11.55 -4.70
N LYS A 427 0.05 12.72 -4.58
CA LYS A 427 -1.34 12.94 -5.01
C LYS A 427 -1.62 12.63 -6.47
N ASP A 428 -0.66 12.89 -7.36
CA ASP A 428 -0.79 12.74 -8.81
C ASP A 428 0.17 11.66 -9.35
N HIS A 429 0.45 10.62 -8.53
CA HIS A 429 1.32 9.49 -8.89
C HIS A 429 0.80 8.79 -10.15
N PRO A 430 1.52 8.87 -11.31
CA PRO A 430 0.96 8.49 -12.60
C PRO A 430 0.59 7.01 -12.68
N GLU A 431 1.48 6.12 -12.22
CA GLU A 431 1.26 4.68 -12.26
C GLU A 431 0.05 4.24 -11.41
N SER A 432 -0.19 4.92 -10.27
CA SER A 432 -1.34 4.63 -9.42
C SER A 432 -2.65 5.15 -9.98
N LEU A 433 -2.65 6.30 -10.66
CA LEU A 433 -3.83 6.81 -11.38
C LEU A 433 -4.20 5.86 -12.52
N LEU A 434 -3.19 5.43 -13.30
CA LEU A 434 -3.36 4.47 -14.39
C LEU A 434 -3.86 3.10 -13.86
N GLY A 435 -3.22 2.60 -12.81
CA GLY A 435 -3.58 1.34 -12.18
C GLY A 435 -5.02 1.30 -11.68
N ARG A 436 -5.52 2.37 -11.07
CA ARG A 436 -6.92 2.49 -10.64
C ARG A 436 -7.90 2.59 -11.82
N ALA A 437 -7.51 3.28 -12.90
CA ALA A 437 -8.33 3.32 -14.11
C ALA A 437 -8.45 1.93 -14.74
N LEU A 438 -7.35 1.21 -14.89
CA LEU A 438 -7.33 -0.16 -15.41
C LEU A 438 -8.11 -1.12 -14.51
N LEU A 439 -8.01 -0.98 -13.19
CA LEU A 439 -8.75 -1.80 -12.23
C LEU A 439 -10.28 -1.62 -12.39
N ALA A 440 -10.74 -0.38 -12.59
CA ALA A 440 -12.14 -0.09 -12.86
C ALA A 440 -12.60 -0.69 -14.20
N LEU A 441 -11.72 -0.70 -15.21
CA LEU A 441 -11.98 -1.31 -16.50
C LEU A 441 -11.86 -2.84 -16.51
N ASP A 442 -11.20 -3.45 -15.53
CA ASP A 442 -11.19 -4.90 -15.35
C ASP A 442 -12.49 -5.43 -14.70
N SER A 443 -13.33 -4.55 -14.14
CA SER A 443 -14.64 -4.87 -13.57
C SER A 443 -15.77 -4.58 -14.57
N ASP A 444 -16.88 -5.30 -14.45
CA ASP A 444 -18.10 -5.03 -15.26
C ASP A 444 -19.02 -3.97 -14.61
N ASN A 445 -18.53 -3.29 -13.56
CA ASN A 445 -19.29 -2.29 -12.81
C ASN A 445 -19.28 -0.92 -13.49
N ALA A 446 -20.34 -0.54 -14.15
CA ALA A 446 -20.49 0.76 -14.81
C ALA A 446 -20.39 1.96 -13.83
N LEU A 447 -20.68 1.76 -12.53
CA LEU A 447 -20.53 2.81 -11.51
C LEU A 447 -19.07 3.23 -11.29
N ALA A 448 -18.10 2.40 -11.69
CA ALA A 448 -16.68 2.72 -11.60
C ALA A 448 -16.16 3.54 -12.79
N PHE A 449 -16.89 3.62 -13.90
CA PHE A 449 -16.44 4.29 -15.14
C PHE A 449 -16.17 5.80 -14.99
N PRO A 450 -16.99 6.58 -14.26
CA PRO A 450 -16.68 7.99 -14.02
C PRO A 450 -15.34 8.21 -13.29
N ALA A 451 -15.00 7.34 -12.32
CA ALA A 451 -13.74 7.42 -11.61
C ALA A 451 -12.55 7.05 -12.51
N ALA A 452 -12.72 6.03 -13.38
CA ALA A 452 -11.73 5.71 -14.41
C ALA A 452 -11.49 6.88 -15.37
N ALA A 453 -12.55 7.50 -15.86
CA ALA A 453 -12.48 8.68 -16.73
C ALA A 453 -11.72 9.84 -16.08
N ALA A 454 -12.01 10.13 -14.81
CA ALA A 454 -11.35 11.19 -14.07
C ALA A 454 -9.85 10.93 -13.88
N ASN A 455 -9.45 9.68 -13.60
CA ASN A 455 -8.03 9.30 -13.48
C ASN A 455 -7.31 9.39 -14.83
N LEU A 456 -7.93 8.89 -15.91
CA LEU A 456 -7.35 8.98 -17.26
C LEU A 456 -7.22 10.42 -17.73
N LYS A 457 -8.24 11.26 -17.46
CA LYS A 457 -8.17 12.69 -17.78
C LYS A 457 -7.01 13.37 -17.07
N LYS A 458 -6.80 13.11 -15.78
CA LYS A 458 -5.65 13.66 -15.04
C LYS A 458 -4.31 13.26 -15.64
N LEU A 459 -4.18 12.01 -16.14
CA LEU A 459 -2.97 11.54 -16.79
C LEU A 459 -2.74 12.20 -18.14
N LEU A 460 -3.78 12.27 -18.97
CA LEU A 460 -3.68 12.82 -20.33
C LEU A 460 -3.49 14.34 -20.35
N ASP A 461 -4.02 15.04 -19.34
CA ASP A 461 -3.90 16.51 -19.19
C ASP A 461 -2.73 16.91 -18.27
N ALA A 462 -1.91 15.98 -17.81
CA ALA A 462 -0.85 16.29 -16.84
C ALA A 462 0.27 17.15 -17.43
N ASP A 463 0.71 18.13 -16.65
CA ASP A 463 1.88 18.96 -16.96
C ASP A 463 2.83 18.96 -15.73
N PRO A 464 4.04 18.43 -15.86
CA PRO A 464 4.64 17.79 -17.03
C PRO A 464 3.96 16.45 -17.39
N PRO A 465 4.00 16.04 -18.68
CA PRO A 465 3.31 14.84 -19.13
C PRO A 465 3.96 13.56 -18.54
N PRO A 466 3.18 12.49 -18.35
CA PRO A 466 3.71 11.16 -18.05
C PRO A 466 4.60 10.62 -19.14
N SER A 467 5.18 9.43 -18.93
CA SER A 467 6.03 8.80 -19.95
C SER A 467 5.25 8.42 -21.21
N PRO A 468 5.96 8.29 -22.37
CA PRO A 468 5.33 7.83 -23.59
C PRO A 468 4.59 6.50 -23.42
N ARG A 469 5.15 5.56 -22.65
CA ARG A 469 4.52 4.27 -22.35
C ARG A 469 3.26 4.40 -21.50
N GLN A 470 3.27 5.23 -20.46
CA GLN A 470 2.09 5.48 -19.63
C GLN A 470 0.98 6.19 -20.41
N LEU A 471 1.34 7.17 -21.26
CA LEU A 471 0.38 7.84 -22.13
C LEU A 471 -0.23 6.86 -23.15
N ALA A 472 0.58 5.99 -23.77
CA ALA A 472 0.09 4.97 -24.67
C ALA A 472 -0.96 4.07 -24.03
N VAL A 473 -0.69 3.57 -22.80
CA VAL A 473 -1.66 2.75 -22.05
C VAL A 473 -2.89 3.56 -21.65
N ALA A 474 -2.74 4.84 -21.27
CA ALA A 474 -3.86 5.70 -20.93
C ALA A 474 -4.81 5.94 -22.13
N HIS A 475 -4.27 6.15 -23.32
CA HIS A 475 -5.05 6.26 -24.56
C HIS A 475 -5.86 4.98 -24.83
N LEU A 476 -5.23 3.79 -24.79
CA LEU A 476 -5.93 2.53 -25.00
C LEU A 476 -6.96 2.21 -23.91
N ALA A 477 -6.65 2.57 -22.65
CA ALA A 477 -7.59 2.44 -21.55
C ALA A 477 -8.82 3.36 -21.77
N ARG A 478 -8.60 4.57 -22.31
CA ARG A 478 -9.69 5.48 -22.66
C ARG A 478 -10.52 4.94 -23.83
N ALA A 479 -9.89 4.37 -24.85
CA ALA A 479 -10.61 3.70 -25.95
C ALA A 479 -11.50 2.56 -25.43
N LEU A 480 -10.99 1.71 -24.54
CA LEU A 480 -11.77 0.64 -23.90
C LEU A 480 -12.91 1.19 -23.03
N LEU A 481 -12.66 2.26 -22.26
CA LEU A 481 -13.70 2.93 -21.47
C LEU A 481 -14.85 3.40 -22.34
N VAL A 482 -14.55 4.03 -23.48
CA VAL A 482 -15.56 4.51 -24.46
C VAL A 482 -16.47 3.35 -24.89
N SER A 483 -15.90 2.22 -25.31
CA SER A 483 -16.69 1.06 -25.78
C SER A 483 -17.49 0.42 -24.64
N ARG A 484 -16.96 0.33 -23.42
CA ARG A 484 -17.70 -0.18 -22.25
C ARG A 484 -18.86 0.74 -21.83
N VAL A 485 -18.67 2.05 -21.87
CA VAL A 485 -19.74 3.02 -21.60
C VAL A 485 -20.83 2.89 -22.65
N GLN A 486 -20.49 2.77 -23.94
CA GLN A 486 -21.47 2.58 -25.01
C GLN A 486 -22.28 1.28 -24.84
N LEU A 487 -21.63 0.19 -24.42
CA LEU A 487 -22.33 -1.05 -24.10
C LEU A 487 -23.30 -0.87 -22.92
N ALA A 488 -22.86 -0.21 -21.85
CA ALA A 488 -23.71 0.04 -20.67
C ALA A 488 -24.90 0.95 -21.00
N ILE A 489 -24.71 2.00 -21.81
CA ILE A 489 -25.79 2.92 -22.24
C ILE A 489 -26.89 2.18 -23.01
N ALA A 490 -26.51 1.20 -23.83
CA ALA A 490 -27.47 0.45 -24.65
C ALA A 490 -28.53 -0.29 -23.81
N GLY A 491 -28.24 -0.60 -22.55
CA GLY A 491 -29.16 -1.24 -21.60
C GLY A 491 -29.89 -0.28 -20.66
N LEU A 492 -29.64 1.04 -20.75
CA LEU A 492 -30.19 2.03 -19.83
C LEU A 492 -31.26 2.90 -20.47
N PRO A 493 -32.23 3.47 -19.69
CA PRO A 493 -33.09 4.54 -20.17
C PRO A 493 -32.27 5.72 -20.70
N ALA A 494 -32.76 6.43 -21.73
CA ALA A 494 -32.03 7.48 -22.46
C ALA A 494 -31.39 8.53 -21.53
N ASP A 495 -32.12 9.04 -20.52
CA ASP A 495 -31.64 10.03 -19.58
C ASP A 495 -30.55 9.49 -18.64
N ALA A 496 -30.67 8.23 -18.22
CA ALA A 496 -29.66 7.57 -17.40
C ALA A 496 -28.39 7.30 -18.21
N GLY A 497 -28.53 6.84 -19.44
CA GLY A 497 -27.43 6.65 -20.38
C GLY A 497 -26.68 7.95 -20.66
N LYS A 498 -27.40 9.06 -20.90
CA LYS A 498 -26.80 10.36 -21.11
C LYS A 498 -25.99 10.84 -19.88
N ARG A 499 -26.56 10.70 -18.66
CA ARG A 499 -25.85 11.03 -17.42
C ARG A 499 -24.58 10.18 -17.23
N LEU A 500 -24.62 8.89 -17.54
CA LEU A 500 -23.44 8.02 -17.47
C LEU A 500 -22.37 8.46 -18.46
N ALA A 501 -22.74 8.78 -19.71
CA ALA A 501 -21.83 9.26 -20.73
C ALA A 501 -21.14 10.56 -20.32
N GLU A 502 -21.91 11.53 -19.83
CA GLU A 502 -21.40 12.81 -19.32
C GLU A 502 -20.43 12.61 -18.14
N ALA A 503 -20.82 11.79 -17.16
CA ALA A 503 -19.99 11.50 -15.99
C ALA A 503 -18.70 10.75 -16.35
N ALA A 504 -18.73 9.88 -17.36
CA ALA A 504 -17.58 9.14 -17.87
C ALA A 504 -16.78 9.91 -18.94
N LEU A 505 -17.13 11.17 -19.24
CA LEU A 505 -16.47 12.00 -20.25
C LEU A 505 -16.41 11.37 -21.64
N VAL A 506 -17.48 10.69 -22.04
CA VAL A 506 -17.61 9.95 -23.29
C VAL A 506 -18.78 10.53 -24.09
N PRO A 507 -18.70 10.65 -25.44
CA PRO A 507 -19.87 11.02 -26.25
C PRO A 507 -21.01 10.04 -26.07
N ALA A 508 -22.24 10.54 -25.87
CA ALA A 508 -23.42 9.70 -25.81
C ALA A 508 -23.79 9.16 -27.21
N ASP A 509 -23.49 9.91 -28.27
CA ASP A 509 -23.67 9.47 -29.66
C ASP A 509 -22.68 8.35 -30.02
N ARG A 510 -23.21 7.27 -30.59
CA ARG A 510 -22.42 6.07 -30.90
C ARG A 510 -21.35 6.32 -31.97
N ALA A 511 -21.65 7.12 -32.99
CA ALA A 511 -20.70 7.37 -34.07
C ALA A 511 -19.53 8.22 -33.58
N ALA A 512 -19.82 9.28 -32.80
CA ALA A 512 -18.80 10.10 -32.16
C ALA A 512 -17.95 9.30 -31.17
N ALA A 513 -18.57 8.41 -30.38
CA ALA A 513 -17.85 7.51 -29.46
C ALA A 513 -16.93 6.54 -30.19
N THR A 514 -17.39 5.93 -31.31
CA THR A 514 -16.56 5.03 -32.12
C THR A 514 -15.37 5.78 -32.74
N ALA A 515 -15.58 6.99 -33.24
CA ALA A 515 -14.50 7.83 -33.79
C ALA A 515 -13.49 8.20 -32.69
N LEU A 516 -13.95 8.53 -31.49
CA LEU A 516 -13.07 8.81 -30.35
C LEU A 516 -12.23 7.57 -29.98
N ALA A 517 -12.84 6.39 -29.87
CA ALA A 517 -12.13 5.17 -29.53
C ALA A 517 -11.06 4.82 -30.58
N ALA A 518 -11.36 4.99 -31.87
CA ALA A 518 -10.38 4.76 -32.95
C ALA A 518 -9.20 5.75 -32.88
N LYS A 519 -9.49 7.03 -32.64
CA LYS A 519 -8.45 8.05 -32.46
C LYS A 519 -7.53 7.73 -31.26
N GLU A 520 -8.10 7.37 -30.13
CA GLU A 520 -7.33 7.01 -28.94
C GLU A 520 -6.43 5.77 -29.19
N ASP A 521 -6.91 4.77 -29.93
CA ASP A 521 -6.11 3.62 -30.34
C ASP A 521 -4.89 4.05 -31.18
N GLU A 522 -5.11 4.91 -32.19
CA GLU A 522 -4.02 5.39 -33.06
C GLU A 522 -2.97 6.18 -32.28
N GLU A 523 -3.41 7.09 -31.41
CA GLU A 523 -2.52 7.89 -30.56
C GLU A 523 -1.71 7.01 -29.63
N GLY A 524 -2.31 6.01 -28.99
CA GLY A 524 -1.61 5.10 -28.11
C GLY A 524 -0.58 4.24 -28.83
N PHE A 525 -0.93 3.62 -29.95
CA PHE A 525 0.04 2.82 -30.75
C PHE A 525 1.12 3.66 -31.45
N ALA A 526 0.88 4.94 -31.69
CA ALA A 526 1.92 5.84 -32.19
C ALA A 526 3.02 6.08 -31.14
N LEU A 527 2.69 6.04 -29.86
CA LEU A 527 3.64 6.26 -28.74
C LEU A 527 4.48 5.01 -28.41
N ASP A 528 3.87 3.80 -28.39
CA ASP A 528 4.58 2.55 -28.04
C ASP A 528 3.92 1.33 -28.68
N ARG A 529 4.41 0.92 -29.86
CA ARG A 529 3.84 -0.23 -30.61
C ARG A 529 4.20 -1.60 -30.02
N THR A 530 5.17 -1.67 -29.15
CA THR A 530 5.74 -2.94 -28.67
C THR A 530 5.18 -3.37 -27.32
N ASN A 531 4.37 -2.53 -26.67
CA ASN A 531 3.85 -2.76 -25.34
C ASN A 531 2.70 -3.80 -25.36
N PRO A 532 2.86 -4.96 -24.70
CA PRO A 532 1.84 -6.01 -24.67
C PRO A 532 0.50 -5.56 -24.02
N GLU A 533 0.52 -4.56 -23.13
CA GLU A 533 -0.70 -4.01 -22.54
C GLU A 533 -1.61 -3.38 -23.57
N LEU A 534 -1.06 -2.73 -24.62
CA LEU A 534 -1.86 -2.09 -25.67
C LEU A 534 -2.65 -3.11 -26.46
N HIS A 535 -2.00 -4.22 -26.85
CA HIS A 535 -2.67 -5.33 -27.53
C HIS A 535 -3.76 -5.94 -26.66
N LEU A 536 -3.53 -6.08 -25.35
CA LEU A 536 -4.52 -6.60 -24.43
C LEU A 536 -5.74 -5.67 -24.30
N LEU A 537 -5.52 -4.37 -24.12
CA LEU A 537 -6.59 -3.37 -24.02
C LEU A 537 -7.40 -3.26 -25.30
N ARG A 538 -6.72 -3.25 -26.47
CA ARG A 538 -7.38 -3.26 -27.77
C ARG A 538 -8.18 -4.54 -27.98
N GLY A 539 -7.63 -5.69 -27.62
CA GLY A 539 -8.34 -6.97 -27.65
C GLY A 539 -9.60 -6.96 -26.80
N LYS A 540 -9.54 -6.44 -25.56
CA LYS A 540 -10.70 -6.26 -24.70
C LYS A 540 -11.75 -5.34 -25.31
N ARG A 541 -11.34 -4.23 -25.92
CA ARG A 541 -12.22 -3.30 -26.60
C ARG A 541 -12.95 -3.97 -27.76
N LEU A 542 -12.22 -4.64 -28.65
CA LEU A 542 -12.78 -5.35 -29.79
C LEU A 542 -13.77 -6.43 -29.36
N LEU A 543 -13.51 -7.10 -28.22
CA LEU A 543 -14.44 -8.09 -27.67
C LEU A 543 -15.74 -7.45 -27.22
N VAL A 544 -15.70 -6.30 -26.55
CA VAL A 544 -16.88 -5.51 -26.17
C VAL A 544 -17.69 -5.08 -27.39
N GLU A 545 -17.02 -4.79 -28.49
CA GLU A 545 -17.65 -4.41 -29.77
C GLU A 545 -18.18 -5.61 -30.60
N GLY A 546 -18.02 -6.85 -30.10
CA GLY A 546 -18.43 -8.06 -30.78
C GLY A 546 -17.49 -8.53 -31.90
N GLN A 547 -16.32 -7.91 -32.04
CA GLN A 547 -15.31 -8.25 -33.05
C GLN A 547 -14.37 -9.38 -32.57
N THR A 548 -14.94 -10.54 -32.26
CA THR A 548 -14.27 -11.64 -31.56
C THR A 548 -13.00 -12.12 -32.25
N ASP A 549 -13.00 -12.27 -33.59
CA ASP A 549 -11.81 -12.74 -34.32
C ASP A 549 -10.66 -11.72 -34.28
N ALA A 550 -10.97 -10.44 -34.35
CA ALA A 550 -9.97 -9.39 -34.22
C ALA A 550 -9.43 -9.33 -32.77
N ALA A 551 -10.30 -9.45 -31.78
CA ALA A 551 -9.92 -9.52 -30.37
C ALA A 551 -8.95 -10.68 -30.07
N VAL A 552 -9.23 -11.87 -30.61
CA VAL A 552 -8.35 -13.06 -30.48
C VAL A 552 -6.97 -12.80 -31.09
N ARG A 553 -6.90 -12.15 -32.26
CA ARG A 553 -5.62 -11.81 -32.88
C ARG A 553 -4.79 -10.88 -31.97
N GLU A 554 -5.40 -9.80 -31.48
CA GLU A 554 -4.71 -8.85 -30.60
C GLU A 554 -4.26 -9.52 -29.29
N MET A 555 -5.10 -10.34 -28.68
CA MET A 555 -4.74 -11.04 -27.44
C MET A 555 -3.63 -12.10 -27.65
N ARG A 556 -3.56 -12.71 -28.83
CA ARG A 556 -2.41 -13.57 -29.19
C ARG A 556 -1.11 -12.77 -29.32
N GLU A 557 -1.14 -11.57 -29.91
CA GLU A 557 0.04 -10.68 -29.93
C GLU A 557 0.44 -10.24 -28.50
N ALA A 558 -0.52 -9.96 -27.61
CA ALA A 558 -0.23 -9.66 -26.21
C ALA A 558 0.48 -10.82 -25.50
N VAL A 559 -0.01 -12.06 -25.68
CA VAL A 559 0.60 -13.28 -25.12
C VAL A 559 1.99 -13.53 -25.69
N LYS A 560 2.18 -13.30 -26.98
CA LYS A 560 3.48 -13.46 -27.64
C LYS A 560 4.51 -12.44 -27.14
N ALA A 561 4.08 -11.19 -26.91
CA ALA A 561 4.94 -10.12 -26.42
C ALA A 561 5.30 -10.28 -24.93
N ASP A 562 4.38 -10.80 -24.11
CA ASP A 562 4.60 -11.10 -22.68
C ASP A 562 4.03 -12.47 -22.30
N PRO A 563 4.78 -13.56 -22.52
CA PRO A 563 4.33 -14.91 -22.17
C PRO A 563 4.19 -15.20 -20.66
N SER A 564 4.68 -14.30 -19.82
CA SER A 564 4.59 -14.44 -18.36
C SER A 564 3.32 -13.84 -17.75
N ARG A 565 2.42 -13.31 -18.57
CA ARG A 565 1.24 -12.59 -18.12
C ARG A 565 -0.01 -13.47 -18.09
N ALA A 566 -0.30 -14.05 -16.94
CA ALA A 566 -1.47 -14.94 -16.75
C ALA A 566 -2.80 -14.30 -17.20
N GLN A 567 -2.98 -12.97 -16.99
CA GLN A 567 -4.19 -12.27 -17.40
C GLN A 567 -4.41 -12.29 -18.92
N ALA A 568 -3.34 -12.18 -19.72
CA ALA A 568 -3.47 -12.21 -21.18
C ALA A 568 -4.01 -13.56 -21.67
N TYR A 569 -3.58 -14.67 -21.07
CA TYR A 569 -4.12 -16.00 -21.39
C TYR A 569 -5.57 -16.18 -20.94
N VAL A 570 -5.93 -15.63 -19.77
CA VAL A 570 -7.32 -15.65 -19.29
C VAL A 570 -8.24 -14.87 -20.23
N ASP A 571 -7.81 -13.68 -20.66
CA ASP A 571 -8.62 -12.86 -21.56
C ASP A 571 -8.69 -13.48 -22.97
N LEU A 572 -7.59 -14.07 -23.45
CA LEU A 572 -7.57 -14.85 -24.70
C LEU A 572 -8.52 -16.05 -24.63
N ALA A 573 -8.47 -16.82 -23.54
CA ALA A 573 -9.36 -17.97 -23.37
C ALA A 573 -10.84 -17.54 -23.31
N ARG A 574 -11.14 -16.43 -22.64
CA ARG A 574 -12.49 -15.87 -22.60
C ARG A 574 -12.97 -15.45 -24.00
N ALA A 575 -12.11 -14.81 -24.78
CA ALA A 575 -12.42 -14.43 -26.16
C ALA A 575 -12.63 -15.66 -27.06
N LEU A 576 -11.77 -16.68 -26.93
CA LEU A 576 -11.90 -17.93 -27.66
C LEU A 576 -13.21 -18.64 -27.33
N MET A 577 -13.59 -18.67 -26.05
CA MET A 577 -14.85 -19.28 -25.62
C MET A 577 -16.12 -18.60 -26.18
N GLN A 578 -16.04 -17.39 -26.71
CA GLN A 578 -17.18 -16.78 -27.44
C GLN A 578 -17.37 -17.37 -28.84
N LYS A 579 -16.39 -18.08 -29.36
CA LYS A 579 -16.51 -18.77 -30.63
C LYS A 579 -17.17 -20.14 -30.45
N PRO A 580 -17.96 -20.66 -31.41
CA PRO A 580 -18.62 -21.93 -31.28
C PRO A 580 -17.68 -23.11 -30.94
N ASP A 581 -16.51 -23.19 -31.59
CA ASP A 581 -15.55 -24.27 -31.42
C ASP A 581 -14.30 -23.84 -30.63
N GLY A 582 -14.34 -22.68 -29.96
CA GLY A 582 -13.19 -22.08 -29.35
C GLY A 582 -12.72 -22.71 -28.03
N ALA A 583 -13.51 -23.61 -27.44
CA ALA A 583 -13.18 -24.21 -26.14
C ALA A 583 -11.91 -25.04 -26.17
N ARG A 584 -11.59 -25.73 -27.28
CA ARG A 584 -10.35 -26.48 -27.45
C ARG A 584 -9.11 -25.56 -27.50
N ASP A 585 -9.20 -24.50 -28.29
CA ASP A 585 -8.11 -23.52 -28.40
C ASP A 585 -7.87 -22.82 -27.05
N ALA A 586 -8.96 -22.55 -26.29
CA ALA A 586 -8.89 -21.96 -24.95
C ALA A 586 -8.17 -22.91 -23.96
N GLU A 587 -8.49 -24.22 -24.01
CA GLU A 587 -7.81 -25.24 -23.20
C GLU A 587 -6.31 -25.31 -23.53
N GLU A 588 -5.95 -25.31 -24.81
CA GLU A 588 -4.54 -25.34 -25.25
C GLU A 588 -3.78 -24.10 -24.77
N ALA A 589 -4.36 -22.91 -24.92
CA ALA A 589 -3.75 -21.66 -24.46
C ALA A 589 -3.49 -21.68 -22.94
N LEU A 590 -4.49 -22.07 -22.14
CA LEU A 590 -4.39 -22.11 -20.68
C LEU A 590 -3.42 -23.20 -20.20
N THR A 591 -3.41 -24.38 -20.84
CA THR A 591 -2.47 -25.46 -20.52
C THR A 591 -1.03 -25.03 -20.83
N THR A 592 -0.84 -24.31 -21.93
CA THR A 592 0.46 -23.70 -22.26
C THR A 592 0.88 -22.68 -21.22
N ALA A 593 -0.03 -21.82 -20.76
CA ALA A 593 0.23 -20.86 -19.70
C ALA A 593 0.67 -21.55 -18.39
N ILE A 594 -0.06 -22.58 -17.97
CA ILE A 594 0.26 -23.35 -16.75
C ILE A 594 1.63 -24.03 -16.85
N ARG A 595 1.96 -24.59 -18.02
CA ARG A 595 3.26 -25.21 -18.25
C ARG A 595 4.42 -24.20 -18.20
N THR A 596 4.17 -22.96 -18.66
CA THR A 596 5.21 -21.92 -18.75
C THR A 596 5.42 -21.19 -17.43
N MET A 597 4.32 -20.87 -16.73
CA MET A 597 4.32 -20.00 -15.53
C MET A 597 4.05 -20.76 -14.23
N GLY A 598 3.65 -22.04 -14.32
CA GLY A 598 3.14 -22.79 -13.19
C GLY A 598 1.64 -22.60 -12.94
N GLU A 599 1.14 -23.33 -11.95
CA GLU A 599 -0.26 -23.27 -11.54
C GLU A 599 -0.54 -21.94 -10.81
N SER A 600 -1.53 -21.19 -11.29
CA SER A 600 -2.06 -20.04 -10.58
C SER A 600 -3.58 -20.16 -10.40
N PRO A 601 -4.16 -19.72 -9.28
CA PRO A 601 -5.60 -19.82 -9.03
C PRO A 601 -6.44 -19.27 -10.18
N ARG A 602 -6.00 -18.21 -10.80
CA ARG A 602 -6.71 -17.53 -11.90
C ARG A 602 -6.72 -18.35 -13.18
N LEU A 603 -5.61 -18.96 -13.56
CA LEU A 603 -5.54 -19.88 -14.72
C LEU A 603 -6.38 -21.12 -14.48
N MET A 604 -6.34 -21.68 -13.27
CA MET A 604 -7.14 -22.84 -12.91
C MET A 604 -8.63 -22.58 -12.94
N VAL A 605 -9.08 -21.43 -12.42
CA VAL A 605 -10.51 -21.04 -12.50
C VAL A 605 -10.94 -20.95 -13.96
N MET A 606 -10.14 -20.30 -14.82
CA MET A 606 -10.50 -20.18 -16.24
C MET A 606 -10.48 -21.53 -16.96
N LEU A 607 -9.50 -22.39 -16.66
CA LEU A 607 -9.45 -23.76 -17.23
C LEU A 607 -10.62 -24.59 -16.74
N GLY A 608 -11.03 -24.45 -15.48
CA GLY A 608 -12.23 -25.08 -14.93
C GLY A 608 -13.50 -24.62 -15.67
N GLN A 609 -13.61 -23.34 -16.02
CA GLN A 609 -14.73 -22.81 -16.84
C GLN A 609 -14.74 -23.42 -18.24
N VAL A 610 -13.56 -23.57 -18.86
CA VAL A 610 -13.43 -24.24 -20.17
C VAL A 610 -13.92 -25.70 -20.09
N TYR A 611 -13.49 -26.45 -19.06
CA TYR A 611 -13.94 -27.83 -18.85
C TYR A 611 -15.45 -27.92 -18.57
N SER A 612 -16.00 -26.99 -17.75
CA SER A 612 -17.45 -26.94 -17.51
C SER A 612 -18.23 -26.75 -18.82
N ARG A 613 -17.78 -25.85 -19.70
CA ARG A 613 -18.42 -25.64 -21.01
C ARG A 613 -18.32 -26.84 -21.94
N GLN A 614 -17.27 -27.65 -21.80
CA GLN A 614 -17.09 -28.91 -22.53
C GLN A 614 -17.89 -30.07 -21.90
N GLY A 615 -18.59 -29.85 -20.77
CA GLY A 615 -19.31 -30.90 -20.04
C GLY A 615 -18.40 -31.83 -19.22
N ARG A 616 -17.09 -31.52 -19.12
CA ARG A 616 -16.06 -32.30 -18.38
C ARG A 616 -16.08 -31.89 -16.92
N LEU A 617 -17.20 -32.21 -16.23
CA LEU A 617 -17.48 -31.70 -14.88
C LEU A 617 -16.50 -32.17 -13.80
N ASP A 618 -15.92 -33.37 -13.93
CA ASP A 618 -14.92 -33.88 -12.97
C ASP A 618 -13.61 -33.11 -13.05
N GLU A 619 -13.17 -32.82 -14.27
CA GLU A 619 -11.95 -32.03 -14.51
C GLU A 619 -12.15 -30.57 -14.11
N ALA A 620 -13.33 -30.01 -14.36
CA ALA A 620 -13.70 -28.68 -13.90
C ALA A 620 -13.63 -28.58 -12.36
N ALA A 621 -14.25 -29.54 -11.66
CA ALA A 621 -14.21 -29.60 -10.20
C ALA A 621 -12.77 -29.74 -9.66
N ALA A 622 -11.94 -30.54 -10.33
CA ALA A 622 -10.52 -30.70 -9.96
C ALA A 622 -9.76 -29.38 -10.08
N GLN A 623 -9.95 -28.62 -11.17
CA GLN A 623 -9.28 -27.32 -11.35
C GLN A 623 -9.74 -26.27 -10.32
N TYR A 624 -11.04 -26.17 -10.03
CA TYR A 624 -11.55 -25.26 -9.01
C TYR A 624 -11.06 -25.65 -7.62
N THR A 625 -10.97 -26.95 -7.32
CA THR A 625 -10.43 -27.44 -6.04
C THR A 625 -8.96 -27.07 -5.89
N LYS A 626 -8.15 -27.23 -6.95
CA LYS A 626 -6.77 -26.77 -6.98
C LYS A 626 -6.65 -25.27 -6.74
N ALA A 627 -7.52 -24.47 -7.38
CA ALA A 627 -7.57 -23.01 -7.18
C ALA A 627 -7.88 -22.60 -5.73
N LEU A 628 -8.46 -23.50 -4.94
CA LEU A 628 -8.77 -23.31 -3.52
C LEU A 628 -7.73 -23.91 -2.58
N ALA A 629 -6.79 -24.74 -3.07
CA ALA A 629 -5.89 -25.55 -2.24
C ALA A 629 -4.83 -24.74 -1.49
N ASP A 630 -4.53 -23.55 -1.93
CA ASP A 630 -3.53 -22.69 -1.31
C ASP A 630 -3.94 -22.18 0.11
N GLY A 631 -5.22 -22.28 0.49
CA GLY A 631 -5.74 -22.03 1.86
C GLY A 631 -5.50 -20.65 2.45
N LYS A 632 -4.61 -19.86 1.86
CA LYS A 632 -4.19 -18.51 2.35
C LYS A 632 -5.01 -17.38 1.73
N SER A 633 -5.50 -17.56 0.50
CA SER A 633 -6.34 -16.59 -0.18
C SER A 633 -7.75 -17.11 -0.37
N LYS A 634 -8.73 -16.30 0.00
CA LYS A 634 -10.13 -16.59 -0.31
C LYS A 634 -10.33 -16.43 -1.82
N ASN A 635 -10.90 -17.44 -2.47
CA ASN A 635 -11.26 -17.39 -3.88
C ASN A 635 -12.75 -17.68 -4.05
N PRO A 636 -13.62 -16.69 -3.80
CA PRO A 636 -15.07 -16.88 -3.86
C PRO A 636 -15.55 -17.22 -5.27
N ASP A 637 -14.88 -16.77 -6.33
CA ASP A 637 -15.19 -17.13 -7.71
C ASP A 637 -14.99 -18.64 -7.95
N ALA A 638 -13.88 -19.20 -7.48
CA ALA A 638 -13.66 -20.65 -7.59
C ALA A 638 -14.71 -21.43 -6.80
N ARG A 639 -15.13 -20.96 -5.62
CA ARG A 639 -16.19 -21.59 -4.83
C ARG A 639 -17.53 -21.56 -5.51
N LEU A 640 -17.90 -20.40 -6.06
CA LEU A 640 -19.15 -20.24 -6.80
C LEU A 640 -19.22 -21.22 -7.97
N GLN A 641 -18.17 -21.25 -8.79
CA GLN A 641 -18.12 -22.15 -9.95
C GLN A 641 -18.09 -23.63 -9.54
N LEU A 642 -17.35 -23.98 -8.48
CA LEU A 642 -17.33 -25.32 -7.93
C LEU A 642 -18.71 -25.75 -7.41
N GLY A 643 -19.43 -24.84 -6.76
CA GLY A 643 -20.79 -25.06 -6.29
C GLY A 643 -21.76 -25.33 -7.45
N ILE A 644 -21.65 -24.57 -8.55
CA ILE A 644 -22.44 -24.78 -9.77
C ILE A 644 -22.14 -26.16 -10.36
N VAL A 645 -20.86 -26.53 -10.49
CA VAL A 645 -20.45 -27.85 -11.01
C VAL A 645 -20.97 -28.99 -10.13
N TYR A 646 -20.93 -28.87 -8.80
CA TYR A 646 -21.51 -29.89 -7.92
C TYR A 646 -23.04 -30.00 -8.09
N ARG A 647 -23.75 -28.90 -8.32
CA ARG A 647 -25.19 -28.91 -8.64
C ARG A 647 -25.46 -29.67 -9.93
N GLU A 648 -24.67 -29.43 -10.98
CA GLU A 648 -24.78 -30.12 -12.26
C GLU A 648 -24.49 -31.63 -12.13
N LYS A 649 -23.53 -31.99 -11.29
CA LYS A 649 -23.22 -33.37 -10.91
C LYS A 649 -24.26 -33.98 -9.96
N LYS A 650 -25.28 -33.24 -9.52
CA LYS A 650 -26.31 -33.63 -8.55
C LYS A 650 -25.76 -33.94 -7.14
N ASP A 651 -24.55 -33.48 -6.84
CA ASP A 651 -23.99 -33.54 -5.47
C ASP A 651 -24.41 -32.29 -4.69
N TYR A 652 -25.71 -32.24 -4.36
CA TYR A 652 -26.33 -31.09 -3.75
C TYR A 652 -25.71 -30.69 -2.39
N PRO A 653 -25.33 -31.63 -1.50
CA PRO A 653 -24.69 -31.25 -0.24
C PRO A 653 -23.40 -30.47 -0.43
N LYS A 654 -22.52 -30.89 -1.36
CA LYS A 654 -21.31 -30.15 -1.68
C LYS A 654 -21.59 -28.85 -2.39
N SER A 655 -22.58 -28.78 -3.26
CA SER A 655 -23.02 -27.55 -3.90
C SER A 655 -23.44 -26.51 -2.87
N VAL A 656 -24.31 -26.89 -1.92
CA VAL A 656 -24.76 -26.01 -0.83
C VAL A 656 -23.61 -25.47 0.01
N ASP A 657 -22.66 -26.34 0.42
CA ASP A 657 -21.47 -25.91 1.17
C ASP A 657 -20.67 -24.86 0.42
N GLN A 658 -20.32 -25.11 -0.85
CA GLN A 658 -19.50 -24.20 -1.64
C GLN A 658 -20.22 -22.87 -1.95
N LEU A 659 -21.51 -22.90 -2.32
CA LEU A 659 -22.28 -21.69 -2.61
C LEU A 659 -22.52 -20.82 -1.36
N THR A 660 -22.77 -21.45 -0.22
CA THR A 660 -22.91 -20.74 1.06
C THR A 660 -21.62 -20.02 1.41
N ARG A 661 -20.47 -20.69 1.31
CA ARG A 661 -19.16 -20.05 1.55
C ARG A 661 -18.87 -18.94 0.53
N ALA A 662 -19.20 -19.15 -0.75
CA ALA A 662 -19.02 -18.12 -1.77
C ALA A 662 -19.81 -16.85 -1.42
N SER A 663 -21.07 -16.97 -1.04
CA SER A 663 -21.92 -15.83 -0.66
C SER A 663 -21.37 -15.06 0.57
N GLN A 664 -20.65 -15.73 1.47
CA GLN A 664 -20.02 -15.13 2.65
C GLN A 664 -18.67 -14.49 2.34
N GLU A 665 -17.95 -14.99 1.34
CA GLU A 665 -16.62 -14.54 0.98
C GLU A 665 -16.61 -13.35 0.00
N PHE A 666 -17.69 -13.12 -0.78
CA PHE A 666 -17.86 -11.94 -1.65
C PHE A 666 -18.21 -10.67 -0.88
N ILE A 667 -17.29 -10.21 0.01
CA ILE A 667 -17.53 -9.05 0.88
C ILE A 667 -17.69 -7.77 0.06
N GLY A 668 -18.83 -7.08 0.20
CA GLY A 668 -19.09 -5.79 -0.45
C GLY A 668 -19.42 -5.87 -1.96
N GLN A 669 -19.61 -7.08 -2.50
CA GLN A 669 -19.94 -7.32 -3.89
C GLN A 669 -21.39 -7.84 -4.01
N GLY A 670 -22.37 -6.94 -3.86
CA GLY A 670 -23.78 -7.29 -3.77
C GLY A 670 -24.27 -8.21 -4.91
N SER A 671 -23.92 -7.91 -6.16
CA SER A 671 -24.30 -8.70 -7.34
C SER A 671 -23.72 -10.13 -7.29
N ARG A 672 -22.46 -10.30 -6.86
CA ARG A 672 -21.84 -11.64 -6.74
C ARG A 672 -22.40 -12.45 -5.56
N ILE A 673 -22.76 -11.77 -4.48
CA ILE A 673 -23.47 -12.39 -3.35
C ILE A 673 -24.85 -12.86 -3.85
N ALA A 674 -25.58 -12.01 -4.56
CA ALA A 674 -26.90 -12.34 -5.11
C ALA A 674 -26.83 -13.51 -6.09
N GLU A 675 -25.83 -13.54 -6.98
CA GLU A 675 -25.59 -14.68 -7.88
C GLU A 675 -25.35 -15.98 -7.10
N SER A 676 -24.50 -15.94 -6.07
CA SER A 676 -24.24 -17.11 -5.23
C SER A 676 -25.49 -17.61 -4.51
N LEU A 677 -26.33 -16.68 -4.01
CA LEU A 677 -27.61 -17.00 -3.36
C LEU A 677 -28.64 -17.51 -4.36
N THR A 678 -28.64 -17.01 -5.59
CA THR A 678 -29.50 -17.52 -6.67
C THR A 678 -29.16 -18.97 -7.00
N GLU A 679 -27.88 -19.29 -7.18
CA GLU A 679 -27.43 -20.66 -7.43
C GLU A 679 -27.71 -21.59 -6.24
N LEU A 680 -27.61 -21.06 -5.01
CA LEU A 680 -28.00 -21.76 -3.80
C LEU A 680 -29.48 -22.07 -3.78
N GLY A 681 -30.36 -21.10 -4.13
CA GLY A 681 -31.79 -21.29 -4.28
C GLY A 681 -32.16 -22.36 -5.33
N ARG A 682 -31.46 -22.33 -6.48
CA ARG A 682 -31.61 -23.37 -7.54
C ARG A 682 -31.18 -24.74 -7.04
N THR A 683 -30.14 -24.82 -6.23
CA THR A 683 -29.63 -26.08 -5.66
C THR A 683 -30.67 -26.67 -4.69
N TYR A 684 -31.22 -25.87 -3.79
CA TYR A 684 -32.25 -26.30 -2.84
C TYR A 684 -33.55 -26.71 -3.55
N ASP A 685 -33.95 -26.00 -4.61
CA ASP A 685 -35.12 -26.37 -5.41
C ASP A 685 -34.95 -27.75 -6.05
N LEU A 686 -33.77 -28.03 -6.65
CA LEU A 686 -33.46 -29.33 -7.22
C LEU A 686 -33.33 -30.44 -6.17
N GLN A 687 -32.95 -30.12 -4.94
CA GLN A 687 -32.92 -31.01 -3.77
C GLN A 687 -34.34 -31.29 -3.23
N GLY A 688 -35.31 -30.46 -3.58
CA GLY A 688 -36.69 -30.52 -3.06
C GLY A 688 -36.89 -29.75 -1.74
N ASP A 689 -35.91 -29.03 -1.28
CA ASP A 689 -36.01 -28.18 -0.07
C ASP A 689 -36.57 -26.80 -0.41
N ARG A 690 -37.90 -26.77 -0.50
CA ARG A 690 -38.60 -25.56 -0.88
C ARG A 690 -38.47 -24.40 0.11
N THR A 691 -38.25 -24.69 1.36
CA THR A 691 -38.13 -23.65 2.40
C THR A 691 -36.85 -22.86 2.24
N HIS A 692 -35.73 -23.54 2.16
CA HIS A 692 -34.42 -22.89 1.98
C HIS A 692 -34.26 -22.31 0.57
N ALA A 693 -34.89 -22.89 -0.46
CA ALA A 693 -34.93 -22.30 -1.81
C ALA A 693 -35.62 -20.93 -1.82
N ASP A 694 -36.80 -20.80 -1.21
CA ASP A 694 -37.53 -19.53 -1.08
C ASP A 694 -36.72 -18.48 -0.33
N GLU A 695 -36.09 -18.88 0.80
CA GLU A 695 -35.23 -17.99 1.58
C GLU A 695 -34.04 -17.50 0.79
N ALA A 696 -33.35 -18.39 0.07
CA ALA A 696 -32.15 -18.04 -0.71
C ALA A 696 -32.50 -17.05 -1.85
N PHE A 697 -33.57 -17.28 -2.59
CA PHE A 697 -34.01 -16.35 -3.64
C PHE A 697 -34.42 -14.99 -3.08
N ARG A 698 -35.15 -14.93 -1.97
CA ARG A 698 -35.50 -13.64 -1.34
C ARG A 698 -34.29 -12.88 -0.88
N ARG A 699 -33.35 -13.54 -0.19
CA ARG A 699 -32.08 -12.92 0.24
C ARG A 699 -31.24 -12.43 -0.94
N SER A 700 -31.27 -13.13 -2.07
CA SER A 700 -30.65 -12.68 -3.30
C SER A 700 -31.21 -11.33 -3.76
N LEU A 701 -32.56 -11.22 -3.86
CA LEU A 701 -33.26 -10.01 -4.28
C LEU A 701 -33.13 -8.85 -3.25
N GLU A 702 -33.04 -9.16 -1.95
CA GLU A 702 -32.74 -8.18 -0.91
C GLU A 702 -31.32 -7.63 -1.03
N THR A 703 -30.37 -8.48 -1.45
CA THR A 703 -28.97 -8.10 -1.61
C THR A 703 -28.76 -7.30 -2.88
N ASP A 704 -29.36 -7.71 -3.99
CA ASP A 704 -29.32 -7.02 -5.28
C ASP A 704 -30.71 -7.03 -5.96
N PRO A 705 -31.49 -5.95 -5.80
CA PRO A 705 -32.78 -5.81 -6.46
C PRO A 705 -32.71 -5.74 -8.01
N GLY A 706 -31.51 -5.57 -8.56
CA GLY A 706 -31.27 -5.57 -10.02
C GLY A 706 -30.89 -6.92 -10.60
N ALA A 707 -30.80 -7.98 -9.79
CA ALA A 707 -30.41 -9.31 -10.22
C ALA A 707 -31.53 -9.99 -11.07
N ALA A 708 -31.54 -9.73 -12.37
CA ALA A 708 -32.58 -10.20 -13.29
C ALA A 708 -32.74 -11.73 -13.24
N ASP A 709 -31.65 -12.48 -13.34
CA ASP A 709 -31.70 -13.96 -13.32
C ASP A 709 -32.36 -14.51 -12.04
N THR A 710 -32.19 -13.83 -10.91
CA THR A 710 -32.88 -14.23 -9.68
C THR A 710 -34.40 -14.16 -9.83
N TYR A 711 -34.92 -13.09 -10.45
CA TYR A 711 -36.37 -12.98 -10.71
C TYR A 711 -36.84 -14.10 -11.60
N PHE A 712 -36.11 -14.46 -12.64
CA PHE A 712 -36.48 -15.57 -13.52
C PHE A 712 -36.50 -16.91 -12.79
N PHE A 713 -35.42 -17.30 -12.12
CA PHE A 713 -35.33 -18.58 -11.42
C PHE A 713 -36.31 -18.67 -10.25
N TYR A 714 -36.55 -17.56 -9.56
CA TYR A 714 -37.54 -17.49 -8.48
C TYR A 714 -38.96 -17.58 -9.03
N ALA A 715 -39.27 -16.93 -10.15
CA ALA A 715 -40.59 -17.07 -10.80
C ALA A 715 -40.87 -18.52 -11.23
N ARG A 716 -39.88 -19.20 -11.80
CA ARG A 716 -39.99 -20.62 -12.17
C ARG A 716 -40.25 -21.53 -10.96
N PHE A 717 -39.49 -21.30 -9.85
CA PHE A 717 -39.68 -21.98 -8.58
C PHE A 717 -41.07 -21.75 -8.01
N LEU A 718 -41.58 -20.53 -7.97
CA LEU A 718 -42.93 -20.18 -7.49
C LEU A 718 -44.02 -20.78 -8.37
N GLY A 719 -43.81 -20.79 -9.70
CA GLY A 719 -44.77 -21.29 -10.67
C GLY A 719 -45.08 -22.80 -10.57
N ALA A 720 -44.18 -23.56 -9.97
CA ALA A 720 -44.36 -24.98 -9.67
C ALA A 720 -45.44 -25.23 -8.61
N ASP A 721 -45.81 -24.25 -7.77
CA ASP A 721 -46.89 -24.33 -6.80
C ASP A 721 -48.10 -23.51 -7.24
N ARG A 722 -49.26 -24.17 -7.32
CA ARG A 722 -50.52 -23.52 -7.71
C ARG A 722 -50.89 -22.34 -6.82
N ARG A 723 -50.57 -22.37 -5.53
CA ARG A 723 -50.86 -21.31 -4.58
C ARG A 723 -49.99 -20.06 -4.77
N SER A 724 -48.83 -20.21 -5.42
CA SER A 724 -47.85 -19.16 -5.63
C SER A 724 -47.87 -18.59 -7.06
N ARG A 725 -48.81 -19.01 -7.93
CA ARG A 725 -48.85 -18.60 -9.35
C ARG A 725 -48.90 -17.09 -9.55
N GLU A 726 -49.69 -16.37 -8.76
CA GLU A 726 -49.77 -14.92 -8.88
C GLU A 726 -48.44 -14.24 -8.52
N LYS A 727 -47.76 -14.73 -7.50
CA LYS A 727 -46.39 -14.26 -7.17
C LYS A 727 -45.40 -14.58 -8.29
N ALA A 728 -45.52 -15.78 -8.90
CA ALA A 728 -44.66 -16.16 -10.01
C ALA A 728 -44.84 -15.21 -11.20
N ARG A 729 -46.10 -14.87 -11.53
CA ARG A 729 -46.43 -13.94 -12.60
C ARG A 729 -45.83 -12.55 -12.39
N ILE A 730 -45.98 -11.99 -11.18
CA ILE A 730 -45.41 -10.69 -10.82
C ILE A 730 -43.88 -10.73 -10.89
N THR A 731 -43.28 -11.81 -10.39
CA THR A 731 -41.82 -11.99 -10.38
C THR A 731 -41.26 -12.13 -11.80
N ALA A 732 -41.95 -12.88 -12.69
CA ALA A 732 -41.55 -12.98 -14.09
C ALA A 732 -41.70 -11.67 -14.85
N ALA A 733 -42.76 -10.89 -14.56
CA ALA A 733 -42.94 -9.55 -15.14
C ALA A 733 -41.76 -8.63 -14.75
N LYS A 734 -41.25 -8.76 -13.52
CA LYS A 734 -40.09 -7.98 -13.06
C LYS A 734 -38.78 -8.34 -13.80
N TYR A 735 -38.60 -9.63 -14.11
CA TYR A 735 -37.48 -10.02 -15.00
C TYR A 735 -37.58 -9.32 -16.37
N LEU A 736 -38.80 -9.35 -16.99
CA LEU A 736 -39.02 -8.74 -18.30
C LEU A 736 -38.90 -7.22 -18.30
N GLU A 737 -39.15 -6.57 -17.16
CA GLU A 737 -38.86 -5.13 -16.96
C GLU A 737 -37.37 -4.85 -16.97
N LEU A 738 -36.56 -5.70 -16.34
CA LEU A 738 -35.11 -5.55 -16.25
C LEU A 738 -34.41 -5.99 -17.54
N GLU A 739 -34.80 -7.15 -18.09
CA GLU A 739 -34.20 -7.75 -19.28
C GLU A 739 -35.25 -8.21 -20.32
N PRO A 740 -35.86 -7.26 -21.03
CA PRO A 740 -36.97 -7.59 -21.98
C PRO A 740 -36.50 -8.45 -23.16
N ARG A 741 -35.22 -8.52 -23.45
CA ARG A 741 -34.58 -9.33 -24.51
C ARG A 741 -33.50 -10.27 -23.95
N GLY A 742 -33.51 -10.54 -22.64
CA GLY A 742 -32.57 -11.45 -22.01
C GLY A 742 -32.75 -12.88 -22.45
N GLU A 743 -31.79 -13.74 -22.12
CA GLU A 743 -31.79 -15.17 -22.49
C GLU A 743 -33.09 -15.90 -22.13
N HIS A 744 -33.70 -15.53 -21.00
CA HIS A 744 -34.90 -16.15 -20.46
C HIS A 744 -36.19 -15.41 -20.79
N ALA A 745 -36.18 -14.40 -21.66
CA ALA A 745 -37.32 -13.53 -21.91
C ALA A 745 -38.55 -14.31 -22.44
N ALA A 746 -38.36 -15.29 -23.34
CA ALA A 746 -39.46 -16.09 -23.89
C ALA A 746 -40.13 -16.97 -22.82
N GLU A 747 -39.36 -17.60 -21.93
CA GLU A 747 -39.90 -18.41 -20.83
C GLU A 747 -40.54 -17.51 -19.75
N ALA A 748 -39.92 -16.39 -19.43
CA ALA A 748 -40.48 -15.40 -18.50
C ALA A 748 -41.83 -14.84 -19.00
N GLN A 749 -41.98 -14.59 -20.32
CA GLN A 749 -43.30 -14.20 -20.92
C GLN A 749 -44.37 -15.24 -20.70
N ASN A 750 -44.02 -16.52 -20.76
CA ASN A 750 -44.98 -17.60 -20.51
C ASN A 750 -45.36 -17.69 -19.03
N LEU A 751 -44.43 -17.44 -18.12
CA LEU A 751 -44.67 -17.39 -16.67
C LEU A 751 -45.45 -16.14 -16.24
N ALA A 752 -45.34 -15.04 -16.98
CA ALA A 752 -46.02 -13.78 -16.72
C ALA A 752 -47.48 -13.74 -17.18
N ARG A 753 -47.88 -14.68 -18.06
CA ARG A 753 -49.28 -14.90 -18.51
C ARG A 753 -50.09 -15.67 -17.47
#